data_915187ffefd856817921e1f96e75623f
#
_entry.id   915187ffefd856817921e1f96e75623f
#
_cell.length_a   1.000
_cell.length_b   1.000
_cell.length_c   1.000
_cell.angle_alpha   90.00
_cell.angle_beta   90.00
_cell.angle_gamma   90.00
#
_symmetry.space_group_name_H-M   'P 1'
#
loop_
_entity.id
_entity.type
_entity.pdbx_description
1 polymer ?
#
loop_
_entity_poly.entity_id
_entity_poly.type
_entity_poly.pdbx_seq_one_letter_code
_entity_poly.pdbx_strand_id
1 'polypeptide(L)'
;MELSAKLVRSQLNFFKPFVAGCSLEVTRKGQDKLGELMSALHKREVLIRDHDFERFQGAWVMPKDERRSGVVLYLHGGGYTCGSLDYAKGFAATLASECGVRVFCAAYRLAPENPYPAAVEDALTAFDYLLKKGYAPHQILLCGESAGGGLIYALSLKLKQLGRELPCGLIGISPWVDLTGSGASYETNRDNDPSLTQELLEFYAKCYTQDPTDPLCSPVRGDLTGLPPSLLFAGGDEILLDDARTLHDRLKAAGCRSKLFIAPGRWHAYVLYCLQENMEQDMEEINRFLTQNLSPARSLRWMRLDNAAKIYPAAKRRNWNNFFRISATLTESIDTGVLASALDVTARRFPSIAVRLRRGVFWYYLEEIPKTPSIQPEKSCPLAHAPFHKVRQCAFRVLVYKNRVAVEFFHALTDGTGALVFVKTLLAEYLSEKYGLSVPAEKGVLGRLEEPAPEELEDSFARYAGDVTASRAESTAYHLSGTPERDGYKNLVTMMIPAEKLRACAKEHGVSVTELLCAAMMQAIGELQAEKVPNVRHRKPVKVLIPVNLRNLFPSRSLRNFASYITPEIDPRMGDCSFSELCSLVHHKMGLENNRRTMRAKFAANVASERSPILRVMPLFIKNIAMKAVFDAVGECKSCLCLSNLGRVELPEVMVPYVQRMDFIIGVQARAPHDCGVVTWGDTVYINCIRSIQEPELEYRFYRVLHRLGLPVKVESNQR
;
A
#
# COMPACT_ATOMS: atom_id res chain seq x y z
N MET A 1 -29.67 -25.39 -7.37
CA MET A 1 -30.40 -26.41 -8.21
C MET A 1 -29.34 -26.92 -9.17
N GLU A 2 -28.87 -28.14 -8.92
CA GLU A 2 -27.89 -28.80 -9.79
C GLU A 2 -28.58 -29.24 -11.07
N LEU A 3 -28.12 -28.77 -12.22
CA LEU A 3 -28.57 -29.24 -13.50
C LEU A 3 -27.87 -30.57 -13.83
N SER A 4 -28.62 -31.63 -14.16
CA SER A 4 -27.96 -32.87 -14.56
C SER A 4 -27.14 -32.68 -15.82
N ALA A 5 -25.94 -33.31 -15.88
CA ALA A 5 -25.08 -33.25 -17.03
C ALA A 5 -25.77 -33.67 -18.34
N LYS A 6 -26.71 -34.62 -18.25
CA LYS A 6 -27.53 -35.06 -19.39
C LYS A 6 -28.40 -33.94 -19.95
N LEU A 7 -28.97 -33.10 -19.09
CA LEU A 7 -29.81 -31.99 -19.50
C LEU A 7 -29.00 -30.91 -20.23
N VAL A 8 -27.84 -30.56 -19.66
CA VAL A 8 -26.94 -29.58 -20.29
C VAL A 8 -26.42 -30.08 -21.64
N ARG A 9 -26.02 -31.35 -21.73
CA ARG A 9 -25.62 -32.00 -22.97
C ARG A 9 -26.74 -31.99 -24.03
N SER A 10 -27.95 -32.29 -23.63
CA SER A 10 -29.13 -32.26 -24.52
C SER A 10 -29.36 -30.85 -25.08
N GLN A 11 -29.22 -29.83 -24.23
CA GLN A 11 -29.33 -28.44 -24.68
C GLN A 11 -28.21 -28.05 -25.65
N LEU A 12 -26.95 -28.41 -25.36
CA LEU A 12 -25.83 -28.15 -26.25
C LEU A 12 -26.04 -28.82 -27.62
N ASN A 13 -26.43 -30.10 -27.66
CA ASN A 13 -26.74 -30.81 -28.85
C ASN A 13 -27.88 -30.15 -29.68
N PHE A 14 -28.91 -29.66 -29.01
CA PHE A 14 -30.03 -28.97 -29.64
C PHE A 14 -29.56 -27.66 -30.29
N PHE A 15 -28.68 -26.92 -29.65
CA PHE A 15 -28.19 -25.66 -30.19
C PHE A 15 -26.98 -25.76 -31.13
N LYS A 16 -26.27 -26.91 -31.18
CA LYS A 16 -25.09 -27.12 -32.04
C LYS A 16 -25.31 -26.73 -33.51
N PRO A 17 -26.39 -27.15 -34.21
CA PRO A 17 -26.62 -26.76 -35.60
C PRO A 17 -26.85 -25.25 -35.78
N PHE A 18 -27.49 -24.60 -34.80
CA PHE A 18 -27.73 -23.17 -34.84
C PHE A 18 -26.43 -22.38 -34.62
N VAL A 19 -25.57 -22.80 -33.71
CA VAL A 19 -24.28 -22.16 -33.46
C VAL A 19 -23.33 -22.29 -34.64
N ALA A 20 -23.30 -23.44 -35.29
CA ALA A 20 -22.46 -23.68 -36.50
C ALA A 20 -22.86 -22.80 -37.70
N GLY A 21 -24.12 -22.33 -37.77
CA GLY A 21 -24.63 -21.45 -38.83
C GLY A 21 -24.71 -19.97 -38.47
N CYS A 22 -24.36 -19.59 -37.23
CA CYS A 22 -24.44 -18.20 -36.75
C CYS A 22 -23.24 -17.36 -37.23
N SER A 23 -23.51 -16.06 -37.43
CA SER A 23 -22.42 -15.08 -37.60
C SER A 23 -21.60 -14.93 -36.33
N LEU A 24 -20.32 -14.56 -36.46
CA LEU A 24 -19.45 -14.28 -35.31
C LEU A 24 -20.06 -13.29 -34.32
N GLU A 25 -20.80 -12.28 -34.82
CA GLU A 25 -21.45 -11.28 -33.96
C GLU A 25 -22.53 -11.91 -33.05
N VAL A 26 -23.32 -12.84 -33.55
CA VAL A 26 -24.34 -13.54 -32.76
C VAL A 26 -23.69 -14.45 -31.73
N THR A 27 -22.64 -15.16 -32.09
CA THR A 27 -21.88 -16.03 -31.20
C THR A 27 -21.22 -15.20 -30.08
N ARG A 28 -20.59 -14.09 -30.39
CA ARG A 28 -20.00 -13.14 -29.41
C ARG A 28 -21.05 -12.67 -28.41
N LYS A 29 -22.21 -12.16 -28.86
CA LYS A 29 -23.33 -11.73 -27.97
C LYS A 29 -23.90 -12.84 -27.10
N GLY A 30 -23.93 -14.07 -27.62
CA GLY A 30 -24.39 -15.23 -26.83
C GLY A 30 -23.42 -15.54 -25.68
N GLN A 31 -22.13 -15.51 -25.93
CA GLN A 31 -21.10 -15.70 -24.91
C GLN A 31 -21.12 -14.59 -23.84
N ASP A 32 -21.32 -13.35 -24.25
CA ASP A 32 -21.41 -12.21 -23.31
C ASP A 32 -22.54 -12.40 -22.30
N LYS A 33 -23.74 -12.81 -22.78
CA LYS A 33 -24.88 -13.09 -21.89
C LYS A 33 -24.61 -14.25 -20.94
N LEU A 34 -23.90 -15.28 -21.39
CA LEU A 34 -23.51 -16.38 -20.53
C LEU A 34 -22.57 -15.90 -19.41
N GLY A 35 -21.57 -15.08 -19.78
CA GLY A 35 -20.64 -14.48 -18.81
C GLY A 35 -21.33 -13.56 -17.80
N GLU A 36 -22.24 -12.70 -18.25
CA GLU A 36 -23.06 -11.86 -17.37
C GLU A 36 -23.87 -12.70 -16.36
N LEU A 37 -24.49 -13.78 -16.82
CA LEU A 37 -25.24 -14.67 -15.94
C LEU A 37 -24.35 -15.34 -14.90
N MET A 38 -23.20 -15.87 -15.31
CA MET A 38 -22.24 -16.52 -14.42
C MET A 38 -21.67 -15.54 -13.39
N SER A 39 -21.29 -14.34 -13.80
CA SER A 39 -20.79 -13.33 -12.89
C SER A 39 -21.85 -12.85 -11.88
N ALA A 40 -23.12 -12.81 -12.30
CA ALA A 40 -24.24 -12.44 -11.44
C ALA A 40 -24.49 -13.44 -10.29
N LEU A 41 -24.20 -14.74 -10.51
CA LEU A 41 -24.31 -15.77 -9.46
C LEU A 41 -23.37 -15.47 -8.28
N HIS A 42 -22.19 -14.94 -8.55
CA HIS A 42 -21.15 -14.65 -7.55
C HIS A 42 -21.10 -13.18 -7.09
N LYS A 43 -22.04 -12.32 -7.53
CA LYS A 43 -22.05 -10.87 -7.23
C LYS A 43 -21.92 -10.52 -5.74
N ARG A 44 -22.39 -11.39 -4.85
CA ARG A 44 -22.30 -11.18 -3.39
C ARG A 44 -20.95 -11.59 -2.80
N GLU A 45 -20.17 -12.37 -3.53
CA GLU A 45 -18.93 -13.01 -3.06
C GLU A 45 -17.68 -12.35 -3.60
N VAL A 46 -17.78 -11.67 -4.75
CA VAL A 46 -16.67 -11.01 -5.39
C VAL A 46 -16.90 -9.50 -5.57
N LEU A 47 -15.81 -8.76 -5.77
CA LEU A 47 -15.81 -7.38 -6.21
C LEU A 47 -15.11 -7.31 -7.58
N ILE A 48 -15.81 -6.77 -8.58
CA ILE A 48 -15.29 -6.62 -9.94
C ILE A 48 -14.91 -5.15 -10.19
N ARG A 49 -13.78 -4.92 -10.83
CA ARG A 49 -13.29 -3.60 -11.27
C ARG A 49 -12.67 -3.72 -12.64
N ASP A 50 -13.21 -3.00 -13.60
CA ASP A 50 -12.69 -2.94 -14.95
C ASP A 50 -11.40 -2.12 -15.00
N HIS A 51 -10.56 -2.44 -15.99
CA HIS A 51 -9.31 -1.76 -16.27
C HIS A 51 -9.15 -1.64 -17.79
N ASP A 52 -8.96 -0.42 -18.27
CA ASP A 52 -8.75 -0.16 -19.69
C ASP A 52 -7.25 -0.10 -20.00
N PHE A 53 -6.82 -0.89 -20.98
CA PHE A 53 -5.54 -0.74 -21.64
C PHE A 53 -5.73 0.11 -22.93
N GLU A 54 -4.65 0.53 -23.52
CA GLU A 54 -4.71 1.32 -24.77
C GLU A 54 -5.43 0.58 -25.92
N ARG A 55 -5.31 -0.76 -25.97
CA ARG A 55 -5.77 -1.58 -27.12
C ARG A 55 -6.81 -2.64 -26.76
N PHE A 56 -6.99 -2.96 -25.50
CA PHE A 56 -7.93 -3.96 -25.00
C PHE A 56 -8.39 -3.65 -23.59
N GLN A 57 -9.27 -4.45 -23.04
CA GLN A 57 -9.81 -4.28 -21.69
C GLN A 57 -9.48 -5.47 -20.81
N GLY A 58 -9.42 -5.24 -19.50
CA GLY A 58 -9.28 -6.28 -18.49
C GLY A 58 -10.15 -5.99 -17.28
N ALA A 59 -10.26 -6.93 -16.37
CA ALA A 59 -10.94 -6.72 -15.10
C ALA A 59 -10.27 -7.46 -13.95
N TRP A 60 -10.22 -6.80 -12.81
CA TRP A 60 -9.95 -7.42 -11.53
C TRP A 60 -11.22 -8.05 -10.97
N VAL A 61 -11.14 -9.30 -10.61
CA VAL A 61 -12.16 -10.03 -9.85
C VAL A 61 -11.55 -10.45 -8.52
N MET A 62 -12.01 -9.81 -7.46
CA MET A 62 -11.43 -9.95 -6.12
C MET A 62 -12.42 -10.67 -5.20
N PRO A 63 -12.06 -11.79 -4.59
CA PRO A 63 -12.91 -12.48 -3.63
C PRO A 63 -13.04 -11.64 -2.35
N LYS A 64 -14.19 -11.72 -1.68
CA LYS A 64 -14.36 -11.15 -0.33
C LYS A 64 -13.62 -11.96 0.73
N ASP A 65 -13.51 -13.26 0.54
CA ASP A 65 -12.75 -14.21 1.36
C ASP A 65 -11.48 -14.60 0.61
N GLU A 66 -10.43 -13.79 0.73
CA GLU A 66 -9.13 -14.04 0.09
C GLU A 66 -8.34 -15.07 0.89
N ARG A 67 -8.14 -16.25 0.32
CA ARG A 67 -7.45 -17.38 0.95
C ARG A 67 -6.00 -17.58 0.49
N ARG A 68 -5.60 -16.90 -0.62
CA ARG A 68 -4.26 -17.03 -1.22
C ARG A 68 -3.66 -15.70 -1.56
N SER A 69 -2.36 -15.57 -1.34
CA SER A 69 -1.57 -14.44 -1.86
C SER A 69 -1.10 -14.79 -3.28
N GLY A 70 -1.31 -13.87 -4.20
CA GLY A 70 -1.01 -14.04 -5.61
C GLY A 70 -2.22 -13.71 -6.48
N VAL A 71 -2.09 -13.97 -7.77
CA VAL A 71 -3.11 -13.66 -8.75
C VAL A 71 -3.16 -14.73 -9.84
N VAL A 72 -4.36 -15.05 -10.30
CA VAL A 72 -4.56 -15.83 -11.52
C VAL A 72 -4.76 -14.85 -12.68
N LEU A 73 -3.90 -14.91 -13.72
CA LEU A 73 -4.17 -14.28 -15.00
C LEU A 73 -5.02 -15.25 -15.82
N TYR A 74 -6.28 -14.88 -16.04
CA TYR A 74 -7.22 -15.67 -16.78
C TYR A 74 -7.38 -15.16 -18.22
N LEU A 75 -7.18 -16.07 -19.19
CA LEU A 75 -7.33 -15.83 -20.62
C LEU A 75 -8.49 -16.69 -21.14
N HIS A 76 -9.52 -16.04 -21.64
CA HIS A 76 -10.76 -16.70 -22.05
C HIS A 76 -10.61 -17.48 -23.37
N GLY A 77 -11.52 -18.40 -23.62
CA GLY A 77 -11.66 -19.14 -24.88
C GLY A 77 -12.45 -18.40 -25.94
N GLY A 78 -12.87 -19.14 -26.96
CA GLY A 78 -13.66 -18.63 -28.08
C GLY A 78 -12.93 -18.65 -29.44
N GLY A 79 -11.99 -19.59 -29.63
CA GLY A 79 -11.30 -19.82 -30.89
C GLY A 79 -10.50 -18.61 -31.39
N TYR A 80 -10.01 -17.74 -30.51
CA TYR A 80 -9.38 -16.45 -30.81
C TYR A 80 -10.26 -15.45 -31.59
N THR A 81 -11.51 -15.81 -31.87
CA THR A 81 -12.44 -14.99 -32.67
C THR A 81 -13.65 -14.49 -31.85
N CYS A 82 -13.92 -15.11 -30.73
CA CYS A 82 -15.03 -14.81 -29.86
C CYS A 82 -14.55 -14.63 -28.40
N GLY A 83 -15.44 -14.12 -27.55
CA GLY A 83 -15.17 -13.77 -26.17
C GLY A 83 -15.05 -12.26 -25.97
N SER A 84 -15.40 -11.83 -24.80
CA SER A 84 -15.33 -10.42 -24.37
C SER A 84 -14.92 -10.32 -22.92
N LEU A 85 -14.85 -9.09 -22.41
CA LEU A 85 -14.61 -8.86 -20.99
C LEU A 85 -15.73 -9.45 -20.11
N ASP A 86 -17.00 -9.34 -20.55
CA ASP A 86 -18.14 -9.85 -19.77
C ASP A 86 -18.16 -11.39 -19.76
N TYR A 87 -17.79 -12.02 -20.86
CA TYR A 87 -17.59 -13.47 -20.91
C TYR A 87 -16.47 -13.90 -19.95
N ALA A 88 -15.31 -13.23 -20.02
CA ALA A 88 -14.16 -13.53 -19.16
C ALA A 88 -14.46 -13.36 -17.66
N LYS A 89 -15.23 -12.32 -17.30
CA LYS A 89 -15.65 -12.08 -15.90
C LYS A 89 -16.48 -13.24 -15.32
N GLY A 90 -17.22 -13.98 -16.17
CA GLY A 90 -18.06 -15.09 -15.73
C GLY A 90 -17.28 -16.16 -14.97
N PHE A 91 -16.34 -16.83 -15.63
CA PHE A 91 -15.53 -17.87 -15.00
C PHE A 91 -14.49 -17.30 -14.01
N ALA A 92 -13.99 -16.10 -14.27
CA ALA A 92 -13.12 -15.41 -13.31
C ALA A 92 -13.81 -15.19 -11.95
N ALA A 93 -15.13 -14.91 -11.95
CA ALA A 93 -15.91 -14.78 -10.72
C ALA A 93 -16.03 -16.11 -9.97
N THR A 94 -16.23 -17.20 -10.68
CA THR A 94 -16.24 -18.55 -10.10
C THR A 94 -14.88 -18.90 -9.49
N LEU A 95 -13.78 -18.74 -10.22
CA LEU A 95 -12.45 -18.99 -9.69
C LEU A 95 -12.14 -18.14 -8.44
N ALA A 96 -12.50 -16.86 -8.49
CA ALA A 96 -12.26 -15.97 -7.36
C ALA A 96 -13.07 -16.37 -6.12
N SER A 97 -14.35 -16.68 -6.29
CA SER A 97 -15.27 -17.07 -5.22
C SER A 97 -14.88 -18.43 -4.62
N GLU A 98 -14.83 -19.47 -5.45
CA GLU A 98 -14.61 -20.85 -5.00
C GLU A 98 -13.17 -21.08 -4.48
N CYS A 99 -12.19 -20.46 -5.13
CA CYS A 99 -10.79 -20.66 -4.77
C CYS A 99 -10.23 -19.61 -3.80
N GLY A 100 -10.94 -18.51 -3.54
CA GLY A 100 -10.47 -17.43 -2.67
C GLY A 100 -9.15 -16.80 -3.17
N VAL A 101 -8.99 -16.64 -4.47
CA VAL A 101 -7.82 -16.07 -5.14
C VAL A 101 -8.22 -14.85 -5.98
N ARG A 102 -7.37 -13.84 -6.05
CA ARG A 102 -7.57 -12.72 -6.99
C ARG A 102 -7.41 -13.23 -8.41
N VAL A 103 -8.31 -12.80 -9.28
CA VAL A 103 -8.23 -13.10 -10.71
C VAL A 103 -8.15 -11.78 -11.48
N PHE A 104 -7.23 -11.70 -12.42
CA PHE A 104 -7.22 -10.66 -13.45
C PHE A 104 -7.56 -11.32 -14.78
N CYS A 105 -8.68 -10.95 -15.39
CA CYS A 105 -9.05 -11.45 -16.71
C CYS A 105 -8.80 -10.40 -17.78
N ALA A 106 -8.25 -10.84 -18.92
CA ALA A 106 -7.93 -9.98 -20.06
C ALA A 106 -8.79 -10.35 -21.26
N ALA A 107 -9.53 -9.38 -21.81
CA ALA A 107 -10.25 -9.50 -23.06
C ALA A 107 -9.31 -9.07 -24.20
N TYR A 108 -8.41 -9.97 -24.57
CA TYR A 108 -7.42 -9.74 -25.63
C TYR A 108 -8.09 -9.51 -26.99
N ARG A 109 -7.40 -8.83 -27.91
CA ARG A 109 -7.88 -8.52 -29.25
C ARG A 109 -8.15 -9.79 -30.06
N LEU A 110 -9.29 -9.80 -30.75
CA LEU A 110 -9.81 -10.97 -31.45
C LEU A 110 -9.55 -10.90 -32.94
N ALA A 111 -9.40 -12.07 -33.54
CA ALA A 111 -9.43 -12.28 -34.97
C ALA A 111 -10.91 -12.31 -35.50
N PRO A 112 -11.14 -12.07 -36.80
CA PRO A 112 -10.17 -11.74 -37.87
C PRO A 112 -9.68 -10.29 -37.81
N GLU A 113 -10.29 -9.40 -36.96
CA GLU A 113 -9.95 -7.99 -36.91
C GLU A 113 -8.49 -7.76 -36.47
N ASN A 114 -8.01 -8.62 -35.56
CA ASN A 114 -6.63 -8.60 -35.04
C ASN A 114 -6.07 -10.04 -34.98
N PRO A 115 -5.52 -10.55 -36.08
CA PRO A 115 -4.96 -11.89 -36.13
C PRO A 115 -3.67 -12.01 -35.29
N TYR A 116 -3.08 -13.20 -35.23
CA TYR A 116 -1.77 -13.43 -34.64
C TYR A 116 -0.75 -12.39 -35.17
N PRO A 117 0.07 -11.75 -34.28
CA PRO A 117 0.31 -12.12 -32.85
C PRO A 117 -0.48 -11.31 -31.80
N ALA A 118 -1.56 -10.60 -32.19
CA ALA A 118 -2.23 -9.63 -31.30
C ALA A 118 -2.63 -10.21 -29.94
N ALA A 119 -3.21 -11.41 -29.87
CA ALA A 119 -3.62 -12.04 -28.61
C ALA A 119 -2.41 -12.35 -27.69
N VAL A 120 -1.28 -12.78 -28.27
CA VAL A 120 -0.05 -13.07 -27.52
C VAL A 120 0.57 -11.77 -26.95
N GLU A 121 0.55 -10.68 -27.72
CA GLU A 121 1.02 -9.36 -27.29
C GLU A 121 0.17 -8.81 -26.14
N ASP A 122 -1.15 -8.95 -26.24
CA ASP A 122 -2.07 -8.50 -25.20
C ASP A 122 -1.95 -9.34 -23.93
N ALA A 123 -1.79 -10.66 -24.05
CA ALA A 123 -1.52 -11.54 -22.93
C ALA A 123 -0.19 -11.18 -22.22
N LEU A 124 0.86 -10.86 -22.99
CA LEU A 124 2.14 -10.37 -22.46
C LEU A 124 1.98 -9.02 -21.75
N THR A 125 1.20 -8.10 -22.33
CA THR A 125 0.89 -6.80 -21.73
C THR A 125 0.14 -6.95 -20.41
N ALA A 126 -0.84 -7.88 -20.33
CA ALA A 126 -1.56 -8.19 -19.12
C ALA A 126 -0.63 -8.80 -18.04
N PHE A 127 0.30 -9.68 -18.42
CA PHE A 127 1.30 -10.22 -17.51
C PHE A 127 2.24 -9.11 -16.97
N ASP A 128 2.72 -8.22 -17.84
CA ASP A 128 3.54 -7.07 -17.46
C ASP A 128 2.81 -6.09 -16.55
N TYR A 129 1.52 -5.90 -16.78
CA TYR A 129 0.68 -5.13 -15.87
C TYR A 129 0.64 -5.72 -14.47
N LEU A 130 0.54 -7.04 -14.31
CA LEU A 130 0.57 -7.68 -13.02
C LEU A 130 1.93 -7.51 -12.32
N LEU A 131 3.04 -7.58 -13.06
CA LEU A 131 4.36 -7.26 -12.52
C LEU A 131 4.44 -5.81 -12.05
N LYS A 132 3.92 -4.85 -12.84
CA LYS A 132 3.82 -3.44 -12.46
C LYS A 132 2.93 -3.23 -11.22
N LYS A 133 1.94 -4.09 -10.98
CA LYS A 133 1.12 -4.09 -9.75
C LYS A 133 1.82 -4.72 -8.54
N GLY A 134 3.08 -5.10 -8.67
CA GLY A 134 3.91 -5.61 -7.58
C GLY A 134 3.75 -7.11 -7.31
N TYR A 135 3.21 -7.88 -8.26
CA TYR A 135 3.29 -9.34 -8.19
C TYR A 135 4.61 -9.81 -8.79
N ALA A 136 5.32 -10.68 -8.08
CA ALA A 136 6.46 -11.38 -8.66
C ALA A 136 5.98 -12.53 -9.60
N PRO A 137 6.75 -12.98 -10.59
CA PRO A 137 6.36 -14.06 -11.50
C PRO A 137 5.90 -15.32 -10.75
N HIS A 138 6.56 -15.71 -9.66
CA HIS A 138 6.16 -16.84 -8.82
C HIS A 138 4.86 -16.63 -8.01
N GLN A 139 4.24 -15.45 -8.08
CA GLN A 139 2.94 -15.13 -7.50
C GLN A 139 1.84 -15.04 -8.56
N ILE A 140 2.18 -15.26 -9.84
CA ILE A 140 1.25 -15.23 -10.96
C ILE A 140 1.05 -16.65 -11.47
N LEU A 141 -0.19 -17.11 -11.53
CA LEU A 141 -0.58 -18.36 -12.15
C LEU A 141 -1.41 -18.05 -13.40
N LEU A 142 -1.21 -18.78 -14.50
CA LEU A 142 -2.01 -18.60 -15.69
C LEU A 142 -3.12 -19.66 -15.73
N CYS A 143 -4.31 -19.23 -16.10
CA CYS A 143 -5.45 -20.10 -16.34
C CYS A 143 -6.12 -19.72 -17.65
N GLY A 144 -6.55 -20.73 -18.42
CA GLY A 144 -7.28 -20.46 -19.66
C GLY A 144 -8.02 -21.69 -20.14
N GLU A 145 -9.08 -21.45 -20.90
CA GLU A 145 -9.84 -22.53 -21.53
C GLU A 145 -9.81 -22.43 -23.06
N SER A 146 -9.91 -23.56 -23.73
CA SER A 146 -9.97 -23.61 -25.21
C SER A 146 -8.78 -22.87 -25.86
N ALA A 147 -9.05 -21.87 -26.72
CA ALA A 147 -8.04 -20.97 -27.25
C ALA A 147 -7.23 -20.24 -26.19
N GLY A 148 -7.86 -19.79 -25.09
CA GLY A 148 -7.18 -19.22 -23.94
C GLY A 148 -6.28 -20.23 -23.25
N GLY A 149 -6.68 -21.50 -23.23
CA GLY A 149 -5.85 -22.63 -22.80
C GLY A 149 -4.60 -22.82 -23.66
N GLY A 150 -4.68 -22.61 -24.98
CA GLY A 150 -3.52 -22.51 -25.86
C GLY A 150 -2.67 -21.27 -25.59
N LEU A 151 -3.33 -20.13 -25.39
CA LEU A 151 -2.67 -18.83 -25.20
C LEU A 151 -1.81 -18.75 -23.94
N ILE A 152 -2.17 -19.45 -22.83
CA ILE A 152 -1.32 -19.50 -21.63
C ILE A 152 0.02 -20.21 -21.89
N TYR A 153 0.03 -21.24 -22.75
CA TYR A 153 1.27 -21.91 -23.16
C TYR A 153 2.06 -21.06 -24.16
N ALA A 154 1.38 -20.42 -25.12
CA ALA A 154 1.99 -19.46 -26.04
C ALA A 154 2.68 -18.29 -25.29
N LEU A 155 2.02 -17.72 -24.28
CA LEU A 155 2.60 -16.70 -23.41
C LEU A 155 3.82 -17.23 -22.64
N SER A 156 3.75 -18.45 -22.11
CA SER A 156 4.87 -19.07 -21.41
C SER A 156 6.09 -19.31 -22.30
N LEU A 157 5.86 -19.77 -23.56
CA LEU A 157 6.91 -19.89 -24.57
C LEU A 157 7.48 -18.53 -24.96
N LYS A 158 6.63 -17.51 -25.11
CA LYS A 158 7.08 -16.13 -25.39
C LYS A 158 7.94 -15.56 -24.27
N LEU A 159 7.56 -15.73 -23.02
CA LEU A 159 8.37 -15.32 -21.86
C LEU A 159 9.74 -16.05 -21.87
N LYS A 160 9.75 -17.35 -22.15
CA LYS A 160 10.98 -18.15 -22.30
C LYS A 160 11.88 -17.61 -23.42
N GLN A 161 11.33 -17.31 -24.60
CA GLN A 161 12.06 -16.71 -25.71
C GLN A 161 12.69 -15.35 -25.35
N LEU A 162 12.01 -14.59 -24.49
CA LEU A 162 12.50 -13.29 -23.99
C LEU A 162 13.48 -13.42 -22.81
N GLY A 163 13.84 -14.64 -22.36
CA GLY A 163 14.71 -14.89 -21.21
C GLY A 163 14.13 -14.40 -19.89
N ARG A 164 12.79 -14.35 -19.77
CA ARG A 164 12.07 -13.83 -18.58
C ARG A 164 11.66 -14.96 -17.65
N GLU A 165 11.50 -14.61 -16.36
CA GLU A 165 10.95 -15.53 -15.37
C GLU A 165 9.53 -15.95 -15.72
N LEU A 166 9.24 -17.24 -15.51
CA LEU A 166 7.96 -17.86 -15.83
C LEU A 166 6.96 -17.75 -14.64
N PRO A 167 5.65 -17.85 -14.90
CA PRO A 167 4.61 -17.91 -13.87
C PRO A 167 4.80 -19.18 -13.00
N CYS A 168 4.10 -19.25 -11.83
CA CYS A 168 4.26 -20.35 -10.91
C CYS A 168 3.50 -21.63 -11.28
N GLY A 169 2.55 -21.56 -12.23
CA GLY A 169 1.76 -22.70 -12.66
C GLY A 169 0.82 -22.35 -13.81
N LEU A 170 0.34 -23.39 -14.52
CA LEU A 170 -0.55 -23.29 -15.66
C LEU A 170 -1.78 -24.18 -15.41
N ILE A 171 -2.99 -23.65 -15.64
CA ILE A 171 -4.24 -24.41 -15.63
C ILE A 171 -4.88 -24.32 -17.02
N GLY A 172 -4.88 -25.40 -17.76
CA GLY A 172 -5.51 -25.50 -19.08
C GLY A 172 -6.81 -26.31 -19.01
N ILE A 173 -7.91 -25.71 -19.39
CA ILE A 173 -9.22 -26.34 -19.46
C ILE A 173 -9.53 -26.59 -20.93
N SER A 174 -9.60 -27.85 -21.36
CA SER A 174 -9.80 -28.22 -22.77
C SER A 174 -8.92 -27.42 -23.73
N PRO A 175 -7.58 -27.34 -23.47
CA PRO A 175 -6.72 -26.39 -24.15
C PRO A 175 -6.56 -26.72 -25.64
N TRP A 176 -6.79 -25.73 -26.53
CA TRP A 176 -6.54 -25.85 -27.96
C TRP A 176 -5.10 -25.47 -28.26
N VAL A 177 -4.23 -26.48 -28.40
CA VAL A 177 -2.77 -26.30 -28.49
C VAL A 177 -2.16 -26.75 -29.81
N ASP A 178 -2.96 -27.35 -30.70
CA ASP A 178 -2.58 -27.72 -32.07
C ASP A 178 -3.61 -27.22 -33.07
N LEU A 179 -3.34 -26.08 -33.70
CA LEU A 179 -4.24 -25.46 -34.67
C LEU A 179 -4.25 -26.22 -36.01
N THR A 180 -3.38 -27.24 -36.19
CA THR A 180 -3.38 -28.09 -37.36
C THR A 180 -4.40 -29.21 -37.30
N GLY A 181 -5.02 -29.45 -36.14
CA GLY A 181 -6.03 -30.48 -35.94
C GLY A 181 -5.53 -31.91 -36.19
N SER A 182 -4.28 -32.23 -35.77
CA SER A 182 -3.63 -33.50 -36.08
C SER A 182 -4.04 -34.66 -35.15
N GLY A 183 -4.82 -34.38 -34.08
CA GLY A 183 -5.27 -35.39 -33.09
C GLY A 183 -6.30 -36.37 -33.66
N ALA A 184 -6.23 -37.65 -33.29
CA ALA A 184 -7.21 -38.65 -33.73
C ALA A 184 -8.62 -38.38 -33.18
N SER A 185 -8.73 -37.67 -32.07
CA SER A 185 -10.02 -37.28 -31.45
C SER A 185 -10.86 -36.34 -32.34
N TYR A 186 -10.25 -35.64 -33.28
CA TYR A 186 -10.98 -34.85 -34.29
C TYR A 186 -11.94 -35.70 -35.13
N GLU A 187 -11.54 -36.93 -35.43
CA GLU A 187 -12.39 -37.90 -36.13
C GLU A 187 -13.21 -38.77 -35.17
N THR A 188 -12.56 -39.34 -34.10
CA THR A 188 -13.24 -40.32 -33.23
C THR A 188 -14.32 -39.69 -32.35
N ASN A 189 -14.22 -38.40 -32.01
CA ASN A 189 -15.19 -37.67 -31.22
C ASN A 189 -16.05 -36.69 -32.05
N ARG A 190 -15.96 -36.70 -33.35
CA ARG A 190 -16.67 -35.79 -34.25
C ARG A 190 -18.18 -35.73 -33.97
N ASP A 191 -18.82 -36.89 -33.82
CA ASP A 191 -20.24 -37.04 -33.55
C ASP A 191 -20.60 -36.98 -32.07
N ASN A 192 -19.61 -37.15 -31.21
CA ASN A 192 -19.80 -37.18 -29.73
C ASN A 192 -19.74 -35.79 -29.12
N ASP A 193 -18.95 -34.86 -29.67
CA ASP A 193 -18.83 -33.51 -29.11
C ASP A 193 -20.10 -32.69 -29.38
N PRO A 194 -20.81 -32.26 -28.34
CA PRO A 194 -22.05 -31.49 -28.51
C PRO A 194 -21.80 -30.00 -28.81
N SER A 195 -20.55 -29.52 -28.76
CA SER A 195 -20.22 -28.08 -28.78
C SER A 195 -19.34 -27.67 -29.96
N LEU A 196 -18.40 -28.52 -30.39
CA LEU A 196 -17.43 -28.18 -31.41
C LEU A 196 -17.59 -29.06 -32.66
N THR A 197 -17.15 -28.54 -33.81
CA THR A 197 -16.96 -29.29 -35.05
C THR A 197 -15.56 -28.99 -35.62
N GLN A 198 -15.06 -29.92 -36.45
CA GLN A 198 -13.75 -29.73 -37.09
C GLN A 198 -13.77 -28.51 -38.00
N GLU A 199 -14.83 -28.32 -38.76
CA GLU A 199 -15.00 -27.21 -39.70
C GLU A 199 -14.96 -25.84 -38.98
N LEU A 200 -15.55 -25.80 -37.78
CA LEU A 200 -15.53 -24.57 -36.94
C LEU A 200 -14.12 -24.25 -36.44
N LEU A 201 -13.38 -25.26 -36.00
CA LEU A 201 -11.99 -25.10 -35.57
C LEU A 201 -11.08 -24.68 -36.72
N GLU A 202 -11.24 -25.27 -37.89
CA GLU A 202 -10.52 -24.87 -39.12
C GLU A 202 -10.82 -23.40 -39.46
N PHE A 203 -12.07 -23.00 -39.39
CA PHE A 203 -12.46 -21.60 -39.63
C PHE A 203 -11.78 -20.66 -38.65
N TYR A 204 -11.79 -20.99 -37.36
CA TYR A 204 -11.12 -20.18 -36.30
C TYR A 204 -9.60 -20.10 -36.54
N ALA A 205 -8.96 -21.22 -36.86
CA ALA A 205 -7.51 -21.25 -37.14
C ALA A 205 -7.18 -20.34 -38.34
N LYS A 206 -7.95 -20.41 -39.45
CA LYS A 206 -7.77 -19.54 -40.63
C LYS A 206 -7.97 -18.06 -40.33
N CYS A 207 -8.89 -17.71 -39.44
CA CYS A 207 -9.07 -16.33 -38.97
C CYS A 207 -7.87 -15.84 -38.16
N TYR A 208 -7.29 -16.71 -37.32
CA TYR A 208 -6.26 -16.36 -36.35
C TYR A 208 -4.86 -16.28 -36.98
N THR A 209 -4.47 -17.26 -37.78
CA THR A 209 -3.08 -17.33 -38.30
C THR A 209 -2.99 -17.83 -39.73
N GLN A 210 -1.97 -17.37 -40.45
CA GLN A 210 -1.54 -17.89 -41.77
C GLN A 210 -0.66 -19.14 -41.63
N ASP A 211 0.03 -19.29 -40.45
CA ASP A 211 0.88 -20.44 -40.17
C ASP A 211 0.43 -21.13 -38.86
N PRO A 212 -0.43 -22.15 -38.95
CA PRO A 212 -0.87 -22.89 -37.79
C PRO A 212 0.22 -23.75 -37.16
N THR A 213 1.41 -23.85 -37.78
CA THR A 213 2.54 -24.64 -37.25
C THR A 213 3.48 -23.82 -36.37
N ASP A 214 3.35 -22.48 -36.34
CA ASP A 214 4.12 -21.60 -35.45
C ASP A 214 3.95 -22.05 -33.97
N PRO A 215 5.03 -22.26 -33.21
CA PRO A 215 4.95 -22.64 -31.82
C PRO A 215 4.18 -21.67 -30.89
N LEU A 216 3.99 -20.43 -31.28
CA LEU A 216 3.17 -19.48 -30.51
C LEU A 216 1.68 -19.53 -30.96
N CYS A 217 1.35 -20.19 -32.08
CA CYS A 217 -0.02 -20.52 -32.48
C CYS A 217 -0.40 -21.92 -31.99
N SER A 218 0.51 -22.90 -32.18
CA SER A 218 0.38 -24.30 -31.74
C SER A 218 1.43 -24.64 -30.70
N PRO A 219 1.24 -24.29 -29.44
CA PRO A 219 2.25 -24.42 -28.39
C PRO A 219 2.76 -25.83 -28.16
N VAL A 220 1.96 -26.84 -28.48
CA VAL A 220 2.38 -28.24 -28.45
C VAL A 220 3.60 -28.51 -29.30
N ARG A 221 3.86 -27.73 -30.35
CA ARG A 221 5.01 -27.85 -31.26
C ARG A 221 6.28 -27.15 -30.76
N GLY A 222 6.16 -26.35 -29.69
CA GLY A 222 7.27 -25.61 -29.10
C GLY A 222 8.18 -26.44 -28.20
N ASP A 223 9.26 -25.81 -27.72
CA ASP A 223 10.13 -26.37 -26.67
C ASP A 223 9.51 -26.17 -25.28
N LEU A 224 8.89 -27.23 -24.77
CA LEU A 224 8.20 -27.21 -23.46
C LEU A 224 9.14 -27.38 -22.26
N THR A 225 10.46 -27.57 -22.47
CA THR A 225 11.44 -27.77 -21.39
C THR A 225 11.44 -26.60 -20.41
N GLY A 226 11.34 -26.90 -19.13
CA GLY A 226 11.38 -25.89 -18.05
C GLY A 226 10.08 -25.09 -17.88
N LEU A 227 8.98 -25.44 -18.56
CA LEU A 227 7.69 -24.83 -18.30
C LEU A 227 7.18 -25.15 -16.88
N PRO A 228 6.34 -24.26 -16.32
CA PRO A 228 5.79 -24.42 -14.98
C PRO A 228 4.95 -25.71 -14.81
N PRO A 229 4.68 -26.12 -13.57
CA PRO A 229 3.69 -27.17 -13.31
C PRO A 229 2.38 -26.89 -14.03
N SER A 230 1.80 -27.92 -14.64
CA SER A 230 0.58 -27.80 -15.44
C SER A 230 -0.52 -28.73 -14.91
N LEU A 231 -1.73 -28.18 -14.77
CA LEU A 231 -2.96 -28.91 -14.48
C LEU A 231 -3.88 -28.81 -15.69
N LEU A 232 -4.28 -29.96 -16.22
CA LEU A 232 -5.08 -30.05 -17.45
C LEU A 232 -6.40 -30.75 -17.16
N PHE A 233 -7.48 -30.24 -17.77
CA PHE A 233 -8.79 -30.85 -17.80
C PHE A 233 -9.24 -31.03 -19.25
N ALA A 234 -9.85 -32.17 -19.55
CA ALA A 234 -10.44 -32.44 -20.86
C ALA A 234 -11.72 -33.28 -20.72
N GLY A 235 -12.70 -33.00 -21.55
CA GLY A 235 -13.88 -33.86 -21.71
C GLY A 235 -13.53 -35.12 -22.49
N GLY A 236 -14.06 -36.28 -22.06
CA GLY A 236 -13.80 -37.54 -22.77
C GLY A 236 -14.43 -37.59 -24.16
N ASP A 237 -15.47 -36.82 -24.40
CA ASP A 237 -16.22 -36.79 -25.68
C ASP A 237 -15.90 -35.55 -26.55
N GLU A 238 -14.98 -34.70 -26.12
CA GLU A 238 -14.61 -33.50 -26.93
C GLU A 238 -13.63 -33.78 -28.04
N ILE A 239 -13.70 -32.99 -29.11
CA ILE A 239 -12.81 -33.10 -30.27
C ILE A 239 -11.36 -32.78 -29.87
N LEU A 240 -11.12 -31.85 -28.92
CA LEU A 240 -9.78 -31.42 -28.49
C LEU A 240 -9.16 -32.35 -27.43
N LEU A 241 -9.70 -33.57 -27.23
CA LEU A 241 -9.17 -34.49 -26.22
C LEU A 241 -7.69 -34.85 -26.45
N ASP A 242 -7.30 -35.07 -27.72
CA ASP A 242 -5.92 -35.43 -28.03
C ASP A 242 -4.95 -34.24 -28.00
N ASP A 243 -5.46 -33.00 -28.11
CA ASP A 243 -4.68 -31.82 -27.84
C ASP A 243 -4.17 -31.83 -26.36
N ALA A 244 -5.11 -32.08 -25.42
CA ALA A 244 -4.77 -32.16 -24.01
C ALA A 244 -3.86 -33.35 -23.67
N ARG A 245 -4.08 -34.52 -24.29
CA ARG A 245 -3.23 -35.72 -24.14
C ARG A 245 -1.82 -35.48 -24.65
N THR A 246 -1.71 -35.00 -25.91
CA THR A 246 -0.42 -34.73 -26.53
C THR A 246 0.37 -33.70 -25.76
N LEU A 247 -0.28 -32.61 -25.29
CA LEU A 247 0.35 -31.60 -24.47
C LEU A 247 0.87 -32.21 -23.15
N HIS A 248 0.05 -33.01 -22.46
CA HIS A 248 0.43 -33.70 -21.24
C HIS A 248 1.66 -34.59 -21.41
N ASP A 249 1.65 -35.43 -22.46
CA ASP A 249 2.74 -36.38 -22.75
C ASP A 249 4.03 -35.63 -23.12
N ARG A 250 3.94 -34.56 -23.90
CA ARG A 250 5.10 -33.74 -24.26
C ARG A 250 5.65 -32.95 -23.08
N LEU A 251 4.80 -32.44 -22.18
CA LEU A 251 5.26 -31.80 -20.95
C LEU A 251 6.02 -32.79 -20.06
N LYS A 252 5.51 -34.02 -19.93
CA LYS A 252 6.23 -35.10 -19.17
C LYS A 252 7.53 -35.46 -19.82
N ALA A 253 7.56 -35.64 -21.12
CA ALA A 253 8.79 -35.95 -21.86
C ALA A 253 9.83 -34.82 -21.74
N ALA A 254 9.40 -33.58 -21.61
CA ALA A 254 10.23 -32.40 -21.35
C ALA A 254 10.66 -32.27 -19.88
N GLY A 255 10.34 -33.23 -19.00
CA GLY A 255 10.66 -33.19 -17.57
C GLY A 255 9.79 -32.26 -16.73
N CYS A 256 8.69 -31.72 -17.28
CA CYS A 256 7.79 -30.83 -16.56
C CYS A 256 6.74 -31.63 -15.75
N ARG A 257 6.33 -31.08 -14.61
CA ARG A 257 5.22 -31.64 -13.83
C ARG A 257 3.89 -31.35 -14.54
N SER A 258 3.18 -32.40 -14.93
CA SER A 258 1.87 -32.29 -15.57
C SER A 258 0.90 -33.32 -15.00
N LYS A 259 -0.34 -32.88 -14.75
CA LYS A 259 -1.47 -33.71 -14.32
C LYS A 259 -2.62 -33.45 -15.27
N LEU A 260 -3.21 -34.52 -15.81
CA LEU A 260 -4.35 -34.45 -16.74
C LEU A 260 -5.52 -35.21 -16.13
N PHE A 261 -6.69 -34.55 -16.10
CA PHE A 261 -7.98 -35.15 -15.80
C PHE A 261 -8.83 -35.26 -17.06
N ILE A 262 -9.27 -36.44 -17.38
CA ILE A 262 -10.20 -36.70 -18.48
C ILE A 262 -11.53 -37.11 -17.86
N ALA A 263 -12.58 -36.33 -18.08
CA ALA A 263 -13.91 -36.58 -17.54
C ALA A 263 -14.77 -37.37 -18.57
N PRO A 264 -15.04 -38.67 -18.36
CA PRO A 264 -15.81 -39.48 -19.30
C PRO A 264 -17.22 -38.89 -19.52
N GLY A 265 -17.68 -38.89 -20.78
CA GLY A 265 -19.00 -38.40 -21.13
C GLY A 265 -19.18 -36.88 -21.01
N ARG A 266 -18.09 -36.14 -20.81
CA ARG A 266 -18.10 -34.67 -20.77
C ARG A 266 -17.62 -34.10 -22.09
N TRP A 267 -17.98 -32.83 -22.33
CA TRP A 267 -17.76 -32.09 -23.55
C TRP A 267 -16.71 -31.00 -23.37
N HIS A 268 -16.46 -30.24 -24.41
CA HIS A 268 -15.48 -29.15 -24.44
C HIS A 268 -15.76 -28.09 -23.37
N ALA A 269 -14.71 -27.71 -22.64
CA ALA A 269 -14.71 -26.70 -21.57
C ALA A 269 -15.78 -26.94 -20.47
N TYR A 270 -16.11 -28.19 -20.20
CA TYR A 270 -17.17 -28.59 -19.26
C TYR A 270 -17.00 -27.99 -17.85
N VAL A 271 -15.79 -27.72 -17.45
CA VAL A 271 -15.45 -27.13 -16.13
C VAL A 271 -16.06 -25.74 -15.94
N LEU A 272 -16.35 -25.00 -17.02
CA LEU A 272 -16.94 -23.67 -16.93
C LEU A 272 -18.44 -23.71 -16.53
N TYR A 273 -19.10 -24.83 -16.72
CA TYR A 273 -20.54 -24.96 -16.47
C TYR A 273 -20.82 -25.30 -15.00
N CYS A 274 -20.63 -24.34 -14.13
CA CYS A 274 -20.62 -24.43 -12.66
C CYS A 274 -21.94 -24.94 -11.99
N LEU A 275 -22.90 -25.43 -12.72
CA LEU A 275 -24.19 -25.86 -12.21
C LEU A 275 -24.42 -27.38 -12.33
N GLN A 276 -23.33 -28.14 -12.56
CA GLN A 276 -23.42 -29.58 -12.82
C GLN A 276 -23.07 -30.44 -11.60
N GLU A 277 -23.68 -31.63 -11.52
CA GLU A 277 -23.25 -32.70 -10.63
C GLU A 277 -21.76 -33.03 -10.82
N ASN A 278 -21.02 -33.19 -9.73
CA ASN A 278 -19.57 -33.54 -9.66
C ASN A 278 -18.58 -32.44 -10.01
N MET A 279 -18.99 -31.19 -10.16
CA MET A 279 -18.03 -30.09 -10.32
C MET A 279 -17.18 -29.80 -9.09
N GLU A 280 -17.64 -30.18 -7.92
CA GLU A 280 -16.90 -30.01 -6.66
C GLU A 280 -15.49 -30.65 -6.76
N GLN A 281 -15.38 -31.82 -7.41
CA GLN A 281 -14.10 -32.52 -7.55
C GLN A 281 -13.09 -31.77 -8.44
N ASP A 282 -13.54 -31.22 -9.55
CA ASP A 282 -12.66 -30.46 -10.49
C ASP A 282 -12.20 -29.14 -9.83
N MET A 283 -13.12 -28.44 -9.14
CA MET A 283 -12.79 -27.24 -8.39
C MET A 283 -11.91 -27.54 -7.18
N GLU A 284 -12.06 -28.69 -6.52
CA GLU A 284 -11.13 -29.16 -5.47
C GLU A 284 -9.72 -29.38 -6.01
N GLU A 285 -9.58 -29.96 -7.21
CA GLU A 285 -8.29 -30.16 -7.85
C GLU A 285 -7.64 -28.83 -8.26
N ILE A 286 -8.40 -27.89 -8.81
CA ILE A 286 -7.95 -26.53 -9.07
C ILE A 286 -7.50 -25.89 -7.76
N ASN A 287 -8.31 -26.00 -6.71
CA ASN A 287 -8.02 -25.44 -5.39
C ASN A 287 -6.76 -26.06 -4.77
N ARG A 288 -6.57 -27.37 -4.94
CA ARG A 288 -5.34 -28.07 -4.51
C ARG A 288 -4.13 -27.59 -5.27
N PHE A 289 -4.23 -27.44 -6.58
CA PHE A 289 -3.14 -26.94 -7.43
C PHE A 289 -2.76 -25.50 -7.09
N LEU A 290 -3.73 -24.62 -6.85
CA LEU A 290 -3.50 -23.26 -6.37
C LEU A 290 -2.80 -23.26 -5.00
N THR A 291 -3.19 -24.17 -4.09
CA THR A 291 -2.54 -24.30 -2.76
C THR A 291 -1.09 -24.76 -2.84
N GLN A 292 -0.74 -25.58 -3.83
CA GLN A 292 0.62 -26.08 -4.03
C GLN A 292 1.55 -25.04 -4.67
N ASN A 293 1.01 -24.10 -5.45
CA ASN A 293 1.81 -23.18 -6.26
C ASN A 293 1.70 -21.72 -5.81
N LEU A 294 0.67 -21.34 -5.04
CA LEU A 294 0.52 -20.02 -4.45
C LEU A 294 0.60 -20.11 -2.92
N SER A 295 1.24 -19.15 -2.30
CA SER A 295 1.31 -19.07 -0.85
C SER A 295 -0.11 -18.84 -0.26
N PRO A 296 -0.39 -19.33 0.96
CA PRO A 296 -1.64 -18.95 1.65
C PRO A 296 -1.81 -17.45 1.69
N ALA A 297 -3.05 -16.96 1.66
CA ALA A 297 -3.30 -15.55 1.94
C ALA A 297 -2.64 -15.20 3.27
N ARG A 298 -1.85 -14.14 3.22
CA ARG A 298 -1.14 -13.67 4.41
C ARG A 298 -2.19 -13.44 5.48
N SER A 299 -2.22 -14.24 6.54
CA SER A 299 -3.01 -13.91 7.72
C SER A 299 -2.64 -12.51 8.13
N LEU A 300 -3.62 -11.61 8.26
CA LEU A 300 -3.35 -10.22 8.63
C LEU A 300 -2.41 -10.22 9.84
N ARG A 301 -1.20 -9.71 9.66
CA ARG A 301 -0.21 -9.67 10.73
C ARG A 301 -0.75 -8.78 11.85
N TRP A 302 -0.63 -9.22 13.08
CA TRP A 302 -0.86 -8.39 14.23
C TRP A 302 0.46 -8.10 14.93
N MET A 303 0.58 -6.89 15.44
CA MET A 303 1.78 -6.41 16.13
C MET A 303 1.40 -5.73 17.44
N ARG A 304 2.21 -5.90 18.46
CA ARG A 304 2.08 -5.10 19.69
C ARG A 304 2.43 -3.64 19.37
N LEU A 305 1.81 -2.69 20.04
CA LEU A 305 2.28 -1.32 20.00
C LEU A 305 3.71 -1.27 20.56
N ASP A 306 4.58 -0.47 19.93
CA ASP A 306 5.88 -0.16 20.52
C ASP A 306 5.72 0.60 21.83
N ASN A 307 6.81 0.74 22.56
CA ASN A 307 6.79 1.34 23.88
C ASN A 307 6.22 2.78 23.88
N ALA A 308 6.64 3.61 22.89
CA ALA A 308 6.16 4.98 22.78
C ALA A 308 4.69 5.06 22.33
N ALA A 309 4.25 4.14 21.48
CA ALA A 309 2.91 4.15 20.87
C ALA A 309 1.77 3.93 21.87
N LYS A 310 2.01 3.27 23.00
CA LYS A 310 0.96 2.86 23.97
C LYS A 310 0.23 4.02 24.60
N ILE A 311 0.86 5.18 24.71
CA ILE A 311 0.25 6.35 25.32
C ILE A 311 -0.85 6.98 24.43
N TYR A 312 -0.67 6.96 23.12
CA TYR A 312 -1.55 7.68 22.18
C TYR A 312 -3.01 7.22 22.20
N PRO A 313 -3.33 5.90 22.22
CA PRO A 313 -4.73 5.46 22.35
C PRO A 313 -5.36 5.77 23.70
N ALA A 314 -4.56 5.82 24.79
CA ALA A 314 -5.02 6.10 26.14
C ALA A 314 -5.26 7.61 26.36
N ALA A 315 -4.42 8.46 25.77
CA ALA A 315 -4.45 9.92 25.92
C ALA A 315 -5.52 10.60 25.04
N LYS A 316 -6.30 9.85 24.26
CA LYS A 316 -7.32 10.40 23.36
C LYS A 316 -8.32 11.31 24.07
N ARG A 317 -8.70 12.42 23.41
CA ARG A 317 -9.78 13.34 23.83
C ARG A 317 -10.79 13.52 22.70
N ARG A 318 -11.99 14.08 23.03
CA ARG A 318 -13.07 14.26 22.06
C ARG A 318 -12.65 15.10 20.85
N ASN A 319 -11.80 16.11 21.06
CA ASN A 319 -11.40 17.07 20.02
C ASN A 319 -9.91 16.98 19.68
N TRP A 320 -9.21 15.92 20.09
CA TRP A 320 -7.78 15.81 19.93
C TRP A 320 -7.38 14.43 19.42
N ASN A 321 -6.60 14.43 18.34
CA ASN A 321 -6.03 13.25 17.71
C ASN A 321 -4.54 13.48 17.51
N ASN A 322 -3.72 12.52 17.95
CA ASN A 322 -2.28 12.52 17.70
C ASN A 322 -1.96 12.13 16.26
N PHE A 323 -2.29 13.02 15.34
CA PHE A 323 -1.87 12.89 13.94
C PHE A 323 -0.77 13.90 13.63
N PHE A 324 0.15 13.50 12.75
CA PHE A 324 1.07 14.38 12.08
C PHE A 324 1.02 14.14 10.58
N ARG A 325 1.54 15.06 9.79
CA ARG A 325 1.41 15.08 8.35
C ARG A 325 2.74 15.31 7.67
N ILE A 326 2.98 14.56 6.60
CA ILE A 326 4.01 14.83 5.60
C ILE A 326 3.28 15.01 4.27
N SER A 327 3.60 16.08 3.54
CA SER A 327 3.03 16.35 2.23
C SER A 327 4.09 16.74 1.21
N ALA A 328 3.82 16.41 -0.04
CA ALA A 328 4.60 16.81 -1.19
C ALA A 328 3.70 17.54 -2.20
N THR A 329 4.18 18.66 -2.71
CA THR A 329 3.56 19.39 -3.82
C THR A 329 4.35 19.07 -5.07
N LEU A 330 3.69 18.50 -6.07
CA LEU A 330 4.29 18.11 -7.34
C LEU A 330 4.18 19.24 -8.38
N THR A 331 4.85 19.07 -9.48
CA THR A 331 4.82 20.04 -10.62
C THR A 331 3.47 20.03 -11.33
N GLU A 332 2.76 18.89 -11.33
CA GLU A 332 1.49 18.70 -12.00
C GLU A 332 0.39 18.22 -11.05
N SER A 333 -0.85 18.35 -11.50
CA SER A 333 -2.02 17.85 -10.77
C SER A 333 -1.94 16.34 -10.52
N ILE A 334 -2.38 15.93 -9.34
CA ILE A 334 -2.38 14.53 -8.92
C ILE A 334 -3.49 13.76 -9.64
N ASP A 335 -3.10 12.68 -10.32
CA ASP A 335 -4.04 11.65 -10.77
C ASP A 335 -4.39 10.74 -9.61
N THR A 336 -5.63 10.79 -9.17
CA THR A 336 -6.09 10.02 -8.00
C THR A 336 -6.21 8.52 -8.28
N GLY A 337 -6.40 8.12 -9.54
CA GLY A 337 -6.45 6.71 -9.96
C GLY A 337 -5.05 6.08 -9.87
N VAL A 338 -4.06 6.75 -10.48
CA VAL A 338 -2.64 6.35 -10.41
C VAL A 338 -2.16 6.35 -8.95
N LEU A 339 -2.52 7.39 -8.17
CA LEU A 339 -2.12 7.44 -6.76
C LEU A 339 -2.74 6.31 -5.93
N ALA A 340 -3.99 5.92 -6.21
CA ALA A 340 -4.62 4.79 -5.52
C ALA A 340 -3.91 3.46 -5.85
N SER A 341 -3.51 3.27 -7.10
CA SER A 341 -2.71 2.13 -7.52
C SER A 341 -1.34 2.09 -6.83
N ALA A 342 -0.62 3.19 -6.85
CA ALA A 342 0.67 3.34 -6.16
C ALA A 342 0.55 3.08 -4.65
N LEU A 343 -0.55 3.53 -4.03
CA LEU A 343 -0.83 3.27 -2.62
C LEU A 343 -1.06 1.79 -2.33
N ASP A 344 -1.74 1.06 -3.23
CA ASP A 344 -1.95 -0.39 -3.09
C ASP A 344 -0.61 -1.16 -3.09
N VAL A 345 0.34 -0.75 -3.92
CA VAL A 345 1.71 -1.31 -3.96
C VAL A 345 2.49 -0.95 -2.70
N THR A 346 2.50 0.34 -2.37
CA THR A 346 3.24 0.84 -1.19
C THR A 346 2.74 0.21 0.11
N ALA A 347 1.42 0.11 0.31
CA ALA A 347 0.85 -0.46 1.53
C ALA A 347 1.31 -1.91 1.78
N ARG A 348 1.49 -2.71 0.74
CA ARG A 348 2.03 -4.08 0.86
C ARG A 348 3.48 -4.11 1.34
N ARG A 349 4.29 -3.14 0.92
CA ARG A 349 5.69 -3.01 1.34
C ARG A 349 5.83 -2.53 2.80
N PHE A 350 4.79 -1.89 3.37
CA PHE A 350 4.81 -1.30 4.71
C PHE A 350 3.78 -1.91 5.68
N PRO A 351 3.91 -3.19 6.05
CA PRO A 351 2.95 -3.87 6.92
C PRO A 351 2.92 -3.33 8.36
N SER A 352 3.91 -2.51 8.77
CA SER A 352 3.90 -1.80 10.06
C SER A 352 3.13 -0.49 10.04
N ILE A 353 2.89 0.08 8.86
CA ILE A 353 2.18 1.36 8.66
C ILE A 353 0.78 1.12 8.11
N ALA A 354 0.63 0.16 7.18
CA ALA A 354 -0.66 -0.22 6.62
C ALA A 354 -1.50 -1.04 7.61
N VAL A 355 -1.84 -0.43 8.74
CA VAL A 355 -2.50 -1.10 9.87
C VAL A 355 -3.69 -0.31 10.41
N ARG A 356 -4.50 -1.01 11.20
CA ARG A 356 -5.60 -0.46 11.99
C ARG A 356 -5.39 -0.75 13.46
N LEU A 357 -5.90 0.12 14.33
CA LEU A 357 -5.82 -0.05 15.76
C LEU A 357 -6.96 -0.95 16.27
N ARG A 358 -6.61 -2.03 16.95
CA ARG A 358 -7.54 -2.96 17.58
C ARG A 358 -7.45 -2.90 19.10
N ARG A 359 -8.55 -3.26 19.74
CA ARG A 359 -8.65 -3.31 21.20
C ARG A 359 -8.67 -4.77 21.67
N GLY A 360 -7.66 -5.17 22.40
CA GLY A 360 -7.66 -6.44 23.13
C GLY A 360 -8.18 -6.31 24.56
N VAL A 361 -8.12 -7.37 25.33
CA VAL A 361 -8.53 -7.41 26.75
C VAL A 361 -7.56 -6.59 27.61
N PHE A 362 -6.27 -6.76 27.39
CA PHE A 362 -5.22 -6.16 28.23
C PHE A 362 -4.46 -5.02 27.53
N TRP A 363 -4.38 -5.02 26.19
CA TRP A 363 -3.61 -4.06 25.40
C TRP A 363 -4.30 -3.73 24.08
N TYR A 364 -3.98 -2.55 23.54
CA TYR A 364 -4.19 -2.27 22.12
C TYR A 364 -3.13 -3.01 21.29
N TYR A 365 -3.47 -3.36 20.07
CA TYR A 365 -2.56 -3.94 19.07
C TYR A 365 -2.84 -3.36 17.69
N LEU A 366 -1.86 -3.46 16.81
CA LEU A 366 -1.97 -3.10 15.41
C LEU A 366 -2.25 -4.35 14.61
N GLU A 367 -3.15 -4.26 13.65
CA GLU A 367 -3.51 -5.34 12.73
C GLU A 367 -3.45 -4.79 11.30
N GLU A 368 -2.81 -5.49 10.38
CA GLU A 368 -2.76 -5.09 8.96
C GLU A 368 -4.18 -4.80 8.44
N ILE A 369 -4.29 -3.80 7.55
CA ILE A 369 -5.57 -3.50 6.92
C ILE A 369 -5.83 -4.48 5.77
N PRO A 370 -7.04 -5.03 5.64
CA PRO A 370 -7.37 -5.94 4.54
C PRO A 370 -7.46 -5.21 3.19
N LYS A 371 -7.60 -3.87 3.21
CA LYS A 371 -7.75 -3.04 2.03
C LYS A 371 -7.19 -1.65 2.30
N THR A 372 -6.50 -1.09 1.33
CA THR A 372 -5.98 0.27 1.38
C THR A 372 -7.09 1.31 1.50
N PRO A 373 -6.85 2.42 2.21
CA PRO A 373 -7.82 3.48 2.34
C PRO A 373 -8.03 4.20 0.99
N SER A 374 -9.25 4.67 0.74
CA SER A 374 -9.52 5.53 -0.41
C SER A 374 -8.82 6.87 -0.29
N ILE A 375 -8.34 7.39 -1.42
CA ILE A 375 -7.84 8.76 -1.52
C ILE A 375 -8.99 9.73 -1.21
N GLN A 376 -8.74 10.73 -0.36
CA GLN A 376 -9.74 11.69 0.05
C GLN A 376 -9.35 13.10 -0.44
N PRO A 377 -10.31 13.95 -0.78
CA PRO A 377 -10.02 15.36 -1.01
C PRO A 377 -9.57 16.01 0.31
N GLU A 378 -8.57 16.89 0.21
CA GLU A 378 -8.11 17.67 1.37
C GLU A 378 -9.18 18.65 1.81
N LYS A 379 -9.40 18.75 3.11
CA LYS A 379 -10.34 19.71 3.70
C LYS A 379 -9.68 21.08 3.93
N SER A 380 -10.43 22.00 4.49
CA SER A 380 -10.06 23.40 4.70
C SER A 380 -8.82 23.64 5.57
N CYS A 381 -8.41 22.68 6.40
CA CYS A 381 -7.21 22.80 7.22
C CYS A 381 -6.47 21.47 7.35
N PRO A 382 -5.13 21.50 7.54
CA PRO A 382 -4.36 20.29 7.81
C PRO A 382 -4.75 19.70 9.16
N LEU A 383 -4.57 18.38 9.30
CA LEU A 383 -4.83 17.65 10.54
C LEU A 383 -6.26 17.87 11.07
N ALA A 384 -7.23 18.07 10.17
CA ALA A 384 -8.64 18.15 10.54
C ALA A 384 -9.06 16.93 11.35
N HIS A 385 -9.93 17.16 12.34
CA HIS A 385 -10.34 16.11 13.27
C HIS A 385 -10.85 14.85 12.55
N ALA A 386 -10.28 13.71 12.89
CA ALA A 386 -10.73 12.41 12.44
C ALA A 386 -11.35 11.65 13.63
N PRO A 387 -12.61 11.20 13.53
CA PRO A 387 -13.22 10.38 14.58
C PRO A 387 -12.39 9.11 14.84
N PHE A 388 -12.24 8.73 16.10
CA PHE A 388 -11.38 7.60 16.48
C PHE A 388 -11.83 6.24 15.88
N HIS A 389 -13.09 6.10 15.50
CA HIS A 389 -13.56 4.91 14.80
C HIS A 389 -12.89 4.74 13.43
N LYS A 390 -12.47 5.83 12.75
CA LYS A 390 -11.71 5.75 11.50
C LYS A 390 -10.30 5.21 11.71
N VAL A 391 -9.64 5.52 12.84
CA VAL A 391 -8.35 4.94 13.22
C VAL A 391 -8.45 3.42 13.41
N ARG A 392 -9.63 2.93 13.80
CA ARG A 392 -9.93 1.49 13.89
C ARG A 392 -10.17 0.83 12.53
N GLN A 393 -10.35 1.60 11.48
CA GLN A 393 -10.46 1.10 10.10
C GLN A 393 -9.12 1.17 9.39
N CYS A 394 -8.43 2.32 9.51
CA CYS A 394 -7.09 2.56 9.02
C CYS A 394 -6.45 3.69 9.85
N ALA A 395 -5.23 3.50 10.29
CA ALA A 395 -4.56 4.43 11.19
C ALA A 395 -3.72 5.49 10.43
N PHE A 396 -3.84 5.57 9.12
CA PHE A 396 -3.36 6.69 8.29
C PHE A 396 -4.40 7.06 7.24
N ARG A 397 -4.24 8.22 6.61
CA ARG A 397 -5.08 8.66 5.49
C ARG A 397 -4.27 9.41 4.45
N VAL A 398 -4.68 9.31 3.19
CA VAL A 398 -4.06 10.00 2.05
C VAL A 398 -5.04 11.03 1.52
N LEU A 399 -4.57 12.26 1.40
CA LEU A 399 -5.35 13.43 1.03
C LEU A 399 -4.75 14.08 -0.22
N VAL A 400 -5.59 14.62 -1.09
CA VAL A 400 -5.16 15.29 -2.32
C VAL A 400 -5.84 16.65 -2.45
N TYR A 401 -5.04 17.66 -2.81
CA TYR A 401 -5.52 18.98 -3.24
C TYR A 401 -4.70 19.47 -4.42
N LYS A 402 -5.32 19.54 -5.60
CA LYS A 402 -4.64 19.93 -6.87
C LYS A 402 -3.39 19.06 -7.10
N ASN A 403 -2.21 19.65 -7.00
CA ASN A 403 -0.91 19.03 -7.18
C ASN A 403 -0.21 18.61 -5.86
N ARG A 404 -0.90 18.70 -4.73
CA ARG A 404 -0.39 18.30 -3.42
C ARG A 404 -0.96 16.95 -2.99
N VAL A 405 -0.10 16.01 -2.63
CA VAL A 405 -0.44 14.79 -1.91
C VAL A 405 0.03 14.92 -0.46
N ALA A 406 -0.83 14.57 0.48
CA ALA A 406 -0.54 14.59 1.90
C ALA A 406 -0.91 13.26 2.55
N VAL A 407 -0.03 12.76 3.40
CA VAL A 407 -0.29 11.58 4.22
C VAL A 407 -0.29 11.99 5.69
N GLU A 408 -1.37 11.67 6.36
CA GLU A 408 -1.53 11.92 7.79
C GLU A 408 -1.50 10.60 8.56
N PHE A 409 -0.61 10.51 9.52
CA PHE A 409 -0.35 9.30 10.31
C PHE A 409 -0.81 9.48 11.75
N PHE A 410 -1.54 8.50 12.28
CA PHE A 410 -1.74 8.39 13.71
C PHE A 410 -0.41 8.02 14.37
N HIS A 411 0.05 8.83 15.32
CA HIS A 411 1.42 8.76 15.85
C HIS A 411 1.77 7.42 16.54
N ALA A 412 0.77 6.57 16.82
CA ALA A 412 1.03 5.20 17.29
C ALA A 412 1.61 4.26 16.22
N LEU A 413 1.63 4.66 14.93
CA LEU A 413 2.18 3.83 13.85
C LEU A 413 3.68 3.94 13.72
N THR A 414 4.15 5.17 13.65
CA THR A 414 5.49 5.53 13.22
C THR A 414 5.86 6.93 13.69
N ASP A 415 7.14 7.22 13.69
CA ASP A 415 7.67 8.58 13.86
C ASP A 415 7.89 9.28 12.50
N GLY A 416 8.38 10.52 12.54
CA GLY A 416 8.62 11.32 11.34
C GLY A 416 9.56 10.64 10.34
N THR A 417 10.54 9.86 10.79
CA THR A 417 11.50 9.16 9.93
C THR A 417 10.82 8.03 9.15
N GLY A 418 10.10 7.14 9.83
CA GLY A 418 9.40 6.03 9.17
C GLY A 418 8.28 6.53 8.26
N ALA A 419 7.57 7.59 8.65
CA ALA A 419 6.56 8.23 7.81
C ALA A 419 7.16 8.84 6.54
N LEU A 420 8.33 9.46 6.64
CA LEU A 420 9.03 10.05 5.49
C LEU A 420 9.45 8.97 4.48
N VAL A 421 9.94 7.82 4.96
CA VAL A 421 10.27 6.65 4.11
C VAL A 421 9.01 6.16 3.37
N PHE A 422 7.87 6.07 4.06
CA PHE A 422 6.60 5.70 3.43
C PHE A 422 6.19 6.70 2.33
N VAL A 423 6.23 8.00 2.62
CA VAL A 423 5.83 9.04 1.65
C VAL A 423 6.76 9.06 0.45
N LYS A 424 8.08 8.93 0.65
CA LYS A 424 9.06 8.85 -0.45
C LYS A 424 8.77 7.65 -1.36
N THR A 425 8.49 6.48 -0.78
CA THR A 425 8.19 5.26 -1.54
C THR A 425 6.86 5.39 -2.28
N LEU A 426 5.83 6.00 -1.66
CA LEU A 426 4.54 6.27 -2.32
C LEU A 426 4.71 7.20 -3.53
N LEU A 427 5.52 8.26 -3.39
CA LEU A 427 5.82 9.17 -4.49
C LEU A 427 6.61 8.48 -5.59
N ALA A 428 7.58 7.63 -5.24
CA ALA A 428 8.36 6.85 -6.21
C ALA A 428 7.45 5.94 -7.04
N GLU A 429 6.54 5.22 -6.40
CA GLU A 429 5.56 4.36 -7.09
C GLU A 429 4.60 5.19 -7.97
N TYR A 430 4.11 6.32 -7.45
CA TYR A 430 3.25 7.22 -8.21
C TYR A 430 3.92 7.75 -9.48
N LEU A 431 5.16 8.25 -9.34
CA LEU A 431 5.92 8.80 -10.48
C LEU A 431 6.33 7.70 -11.47
N SER A 432 6.68 6.51 -10.97
CA SER A 432 6.97 5.35 -11.80
C SER A 432 5.76 4.92 -12.64
N GLU A 433 4.57 4.89 -12.03
CA GLU A 433 3.34 4.49 -12.74
C GLU A 433 2.86 5.59 -13.70
N LYS A 434 2.94 6.87 -13.31
CA LYS A 434 2.46 7.99 -14.12
C LYS A 434 3.35 8.30 -15.33
N TYR A 435 4.68 8.25 -15.13
CA TYR A 435 5.65 8.70 -16.14
C TYR A 435 6.55 7.58 -16.67
N GLY A 436 6.35 6.33 -16.22
CA GLY A 436 7.21 5.20 -16.63
C GLY A 436 8.64 5.28 -16.08
N LEU A 437 8.89 6.01 -14.98
CA LEU A 437 10.21 6.21 -14.43
C LEU A 437 10.73 4.96 -13.72
N SER A 438 12.00 4.63 -13.92
CA SER A 438 12.72 3.67 -13.09
C SER A 438 13.34 4.38 -11.90
N VAL A 439 12.67 4.31 -10.75
CA VAL A 439 13.16 4.95 -9.51
C VAL A 439 13.97 3.97 -8.69
N PRO A 440 15.26 4.27 -8.39
CA PRO A 440 16.11 3.38 -7.59
C PRO A 440 15.69 3.35 -6.12
N ALA A 441 15.91 2.19 -5.46
CA ALA A 441 15.67 1.99 -4.03
C ALA A 441 16.83 2.58 -3.21
N GLU A 442 16.87 3.88 -3.11
CA GLU A 442 17.90 4.65 -2.39
C GLU A 442 17.33 5.87 -1.68
N LYS A 443 18.12 6.57 -0.89
CA LYS A 443 17.74 7.81 -0.18
C LYS A 443 16.43 7.68 0.61
N GLY A 444 16.13 6.46 1.10
CA GLY A 444 14.91 6.15 1.87
C GLY A 444 13.69 5.78 1.02
N VAL A 445 13.82 5.58 -0.28
CA VAL A 445 12.85 4.87 -1.11
C VAL A 445 13.10 3.37 -0.96
N LEU A 446 12.07 2.58 -0.69
CA LEU A 446 12.17 1.12 -0.56
C LEU A 446 11.71 0.42 -1.85
N GLY A 447 12.38 -0.67 -2.20
CA GLY A 447 12.04 -1.47 -3.37
C GLY A 447 10.66 -2.15 -3.20
N ARG A 448 9.79 -2.03 -4.20
CA ARG A 448 8.41 -2.57 -4.16
C ARG A 448 8.32 -4.09 -4.12
N LEU A 449 9.35 -4.78 -4.66
CA LEU A 449 9.44 -6.24 -4.70
C LEU A 449 10.19 -6.83 -3.51
N GLU A 450 10.80 -6.00 -2.67
CA GLU A 450 11.52 -6.44 -1.49
C GLU A 450 10.54 -6.81 -0.38
N GLU A 451 10.71 -8.00 0.20
CA GLU A 451 9.98 -8.38 1.41
C GLU A 451 10.43 -7.49 2.59
N PRO A 452 9.48 -7.06 3.45
CA PRO A 452 9.84 -6.27 4.63
C PRO A 452 10.78 -7.02 5.54
N ALA A 453 11.94 -6.45 5.83
CA ALA A 453 12.91 -7.05 6.75
C ALA A 453 12.33 -7.09 8.19
N PRO A 454 12.62 -8.14 8.98
CA PRO A 454 12.14 -8.22 10.37
C PRO A 454 12.53 -7.02 11.23
N GLU A 455 13.70 -6.43 10.98
CA GLU A 455 14.21 -5.24 11.67
C GLU A 455 13.36 -3.99 11.43
N GLU A 456 12.69 -3.90 10.27
CA GLU A 456 11.77 -2.80 9.95
C GLU A 456 10.51 -2.81 10.84
N LEU A 457 10.15 -3.99 11.36
CA LEU A 457 8.95 -4.25 12.14
C LEU A 457 9.20 -4.29 13.66
N GLU A 458 10.47 -4.31 14.10
CA GLU A 458 10.81 -4.50 15.51
C GLU A 458 10.49 -3.29 16.39
N ASP A 459 10.22 -3.53 17.68
CA ASP A 459 10.23 -2.51 18.75
C ASP A 459 11.67 -2.34 19.26
N SER A 460 12.40 -1.37 18.70
CA SER A 460 13.79 -1.11 19.05
C SER A 460 13.98 -0.61 20.48
N PHE A 461 12.96 -0.07 21.16
CA PHE A 461 13.05 0.26 22.57
C PHE A 461 13.33 -0.98 23.43
N ALA A 462 12.63 -2.07 23.17
CA ALA A 462 12.80 -3.32 23.90
C ALA A 462 14.22 -3.92 23.71
N ARG A 463 14.79 -3.75 22.50
CA ARG A 463 16.15 -4.23 22.15
C ARG A 463 17.25 -3.47 22.88
N TYR A 464 17.13 -2.15 23.01
CA TYR A 464 18.18 -1.30 23.55
C TYR A 464 17.97 -0.87 25.01
N ALA A 465 16.85 -1.23 25.66
CA ALA A 465 16.61 -0.93 27.07
C ALA A 465 17.69 -1.55 27.97
N GLY A 466 18.16 -0.77 28.94
CA GLY A 466 19.08 -1.21 30.01
C GLY A 466 18.37 -1.29 31.36
N ASP A 467 19.13 -1.60 32.39
CA ASP A 467 18.60 -1.72 33.76
C ASP A 467 18.65 -0.38 34.51
N VAL A 468 19.46 0.56 34.05
CA VAL A 468 19.57 1.90 34.64
C VAL A 468 18.46 2.80 34.16
N THR A 469 17.68 3.38 35.06
CA THR A 469 16.58 4.30 34.73
C THR A 469 16.89 5.73 35.22
N ALA A 470 16.47 6.73 34.44
CA ALA A 470 16.55 8.14 34.84
C ALA A 470 15.23 8.61 35.48
N SER A 471 15.33 9.54 36.44
CA SER A 471 14.17 10.25 36.98
C SER A 471 13.46 11.05 35.86
N ARG A 472 12.14 11.16 35.96
CA ARG A 472 11.28 11.93 35.06
C ARG A 472 10.64 13.14 35.70
N ALA A 473 11.06 13.47 36.91
CA ALA A 473 10.57 14.67 37.60
C ALA A 473 11.07 15.90 36.84
N GLU A 474 10.16 16.64 36.27
CA GLU A 474 10.41 17.91 35.56
C GLU A 474 9.48 18.98 36.08
N SER A 475 9.94 20.22 36.12
CA SER A 475 9.11 21.38 36.49
C SER A 475 8.02 21.64 35.46
N THR A 476 6.89 22.20 35.89
CA THR A 476 5.79 22.56 35.00
C THR A 476 6.19 23.76 34.13
N ALA A 477 5.99 23.65 32.83
CA ALA A 477 6.26 24.70 31.86
C ALA A 477 5.17 25.80 31.85
N TYR A 478 5.47 26.94 31.25
CA TYR A 478 4.48 27.94 30.87
C TYR A 478 3.55 27.39 29.80
N HIS A 479 2.24 27.55 29.99
CA HIS A 479 1.25 27.17 28.98
C HIS A 479 0.69 28.40 28.28
N LEU A 480 0.83 28.40 26.97
CA LEU A 480 0.19 29.37 26.10
C LEU A 480 -1.34 29.16 26.17
N SER A 481 -2.08 30.25 26.21
CA SER A 481 -3.54 30.23 26.24
C SER A 481 -4.08 31.23 25.20
N GLY A 482 -5.28 30.97 24.74
CA GLY A 482 -5.98 31.84 23.79
C GLY A 482 -7.40 31.34 23.54
N THR A 483 -8.11 31.99 22.63
CA THR A 483 -9.47 31.67 22.24
C THR A 483 -9.45 30.45 21.30
N PRO A 484 -10.06 29.30 21.66
CA PRO A 484 -10.10 28.13 20.79
C PRO A 484 -10.75 28.44 19.44
N GLU A 485 -10.19 27.87 18.38
CA GLU A 485 -10.80 27.94 17.05
C GLU A 485 -12.11 27.18 16.98
N ARG A 486 -13.06 27.71 16.17
CA ARG A 486 -14.35 27.06 15.94
C ARG A 486 -14.15 25.79 15.08
N ASP A 487 -15.02 24.83 15.25
CA ASP A 487 -15.09 23.58 14.46
C ASP A 487 -13.79 22.77 14.42
N GLY A 488 -12.88 23.01 15.39
CA GLY A 488 -11.58 22.34 15.44
C GLY A 488 -10.65 22.74 14.29
N TYR A 489 -10.86 23.92 13.69
CA TYR A 489 -9.97 24.48 12.67
C TYR A 489 -8.55 24.60 13.19
N LYS A 490 -7.57 24.44 12.30
CA LYS A 490 -6.16 24.59 12.60
C LYS A 490 -5.57 25.68 11.71
N ASN A 491 -5.09 26.73 12.34
CA ASN A 491 -4.30 27.74 11.65
C ASN A 491 -2.90 27.22 11.41
N LEU A 492 -2.42 27.39 10.19
CA LEU A 492 -1.07 27.04 9.77
C LEU A 492 -0.39 28.30 9.24
N VAL A 493 0.76 28.62 9.81
CA VAL A 493 1.67 29.65 9.31
C VAL A 493 2.95 28.97 8.90
N THR A 494 3.31 29.05 7.63
CA THR A 494 4.56 28.52 7.09
C THR A 494 5.54 29.67 6.84
N MET A 495 6.68 29.61 7.50
CA MET A 495 7.80 30.51 7.28
C MET A 495 8.84 29.81 6.41
N MET A 496 9.27 30.48 5.33
CA MET A 496 10.23 29.96 4.37
C MET A 496 11.50 30.78 4.45
N ILE A 497 12.65 30.13 4.68
CA ILE A 497 13.96 30.75 4.83
C ILE A 497 14.95 30.03 3.91
N PRO A 498 15.82 30.73 3.17
CA PRO A 498 16.92 30.09 2.44
C PRO A 498 17.81 29.30 3.40
N ALA A 499 18.02 28.02 3.09
CA ALA A 499 18.73 27.07 3.98
C ALA A 499 20.18 27.51 4.29
N GLU A 500 20.85 28.09 3.29
CA GLU A 500 22.21 28.61 3.45
C GLU A 500 22.25 29.77 4.45
N LYS A 501 21.33 30.73 4.34
CA LYS A 501 21.25 31.88 5.25
C LYS A 501 21.00 31.46 6.68
N LEU A 502 20.03 30.52 6.88
CA LEU A 502 19.71 29.99 8.21
C LEU A 502 20.89 29.22 8.81
N ARG A 503 21.61 28.45 7.98
CA ARG A 503 22.82 27.71 8.42
C ARG A 503 23.97 28.65 8.77
N ALA A 504 24.21 29.70 7.98
CA ALA A 504 25.22 30.71 8.27
C ALA A 504 24.91 31.40 9.61
N CYS A 505 23.71 31.88 9.82
CA CYS A 505 23.25 32.48 11.08
C CYS A 505 23.44 31.52 12.28
N ALA A 506 23.10 30.25 12.15
CA ALA A 506 23.32 29.26 13.21
C ALA A 506 24.81 29.08 13.52
N LYS A 507 25.66 29.07 12.49
CA LYS A 507 27.11 28.95 12.64
C LYS A 507 27.73 30.19 13.34
N GLU A 508 27.23 31.40 13.03
CA GLU A 508 27.66 32.64 13.72
C GLU A 508 27.39 32.59 15.23
N HIS A 509 26.30 31.94 15.64
CA HIS A 509 25.97 31.73 17.05
C HIS A 509 26.57 30.46 17.64
N GLY A 510 27.38 29.70 16.90
CA GLY A 510 28.04 28.48 17.36
C GLY A 510 27.09 27.30 17.62
N VAL A 511 25.92 27.27 16.98
CA VAL A 511 24.85 26.27 17.23
C VAL A 511 24.38 25.61 15.94
N SER A 512 23.63 24.50 16.05
CA SER A 512 22.92 23.89 14.93
C SER A 512 21.65 24.67 14.59
N VAL A 513 21.11 24.46 13.37
CA VAL A 513 19.84 25.07 12.94
C VAL A 513 18.69 24.75 13.92
N THR A 514 18.63 23.54 14.42
CA THR A 514 17.58 23.14 15.40
C THR A 514 17.74 23.91 16.71
N GLU A 515 18.95 24.07 17.20
CA GLU A 515 19.26 24.83 18.42
C GLU A 515 18.95 26.31 18.26
N LEU A 516 19.31 26.91 17.12
CA LEU A 516 18.99 28.32 16.80
C LEU A 516 17.47 28.55 16.79
N LEU A 517 16.72 27.70 16.07
CA LEU A 517 15.25 27.80 16.01
C LEU A 517 14.60 27.58 17.39
N CYS A 518 15.16 26.68 18.21
CA CYS A 518 14.72 26.46 19.58
C CYS A 518 14.95 27.72 20.44
N ALA A 519 16.15 28.32 20.40
CA ALA A 519 16.46 29.54 21.14
C ALA A 519 15.55 30.70 20.69
N ALA A 520 15.33 30.86 19.38
CA ALA A 520 14.42 31.88 18.84
C ALA A 520 12.96 31.67 19.29
N MET A 521 12.51 30.43 19.35
CA MET A 521 11.17 30.10 19.86
C MET A 521 11.05 30.34 21.37
N MET A 522 12.08 29.98 22.15
CA MET A 522 12.13 30.26 23.59
C MET A 522 12.10 31.76 23.88
N GLN A 523 12.82 32.57 23.10
CA GLN A 523 12.77 34.03 23.21
C GLN A 523 11.37 34.57 22.89
N ALA A 524 10.74 34.11 21.81
CA ALA A 524 9.37 34.51 21.43
C ALA A 524 8.35 34.20 22.54
N ILE A 525 8.44 33.02 23.16
CA ILE A 525 7.57 32.60 24.27
C ILE A 525 7.88 33.45 25.50
N GLY A 526 9.13 33.71 25.82
CA GLY A 526 9.55 34.55 26.93
C GLY A 526 9.02 35.99 26.82
N GLU A 527 9.12 36.61 25.64
CA GLU A 527 8.57 37.92 25.34
C GLU A 527 7.03 37.94 25.51
N LEU A 528 6.34 36.90 25.02
CA LEU A 528 4.90 36.76 25.18
C LEU A 528 4.49 36.56 26.64
N GLN A 529 5.22 35.75 27.40
CA GLN A 529 4.95 35.55 28.83
C GLN A 529 5.20 36.83 29.63
N ALA A 530 6.26 37.58 29.31
CA ALA A 530 6.58 38.83 30.02
C ALA A 530 5.44 39.84 29.90
N GLU A 531 4.77 39.92 28.77
CA GLU A 531 3.63 40.77 28.55
C GLU A 531 2.36 40.27 29.27
N LYS A 532 2.05 38.95 29.10
CA LYS A 532 0.84 38.36 29.71
C LYS A 532 0.95 38.13 31.22
N VAL A 533 2.18 38.03 31.76
CA VAL A 533 2.46 37.82 33.17
C VAL A 533 3.53 38.84 33.66
N PRO A 534 3.09 40.11 33.92
CA PRO A 534 4.01 41.17 34.30
C PRO A 534 4.79 40.85 35.61
N ASN A 535 4.13 40.23 36.57
CA ASN A 535 4.80 39.88 37.84
C ASN A 535 5.75 38.67 37.62
N VAL A 536 7.05 38.94 37.70
CA VAL A 536 8.12 37.95 37.50
C VAL A 536 7.97 36.72 38.39
N ARG A 537 7.51 36.89 39.63
CA ARG A 537 7.34 35.76 40.61
C ARG A 537 6.31 34.75 40.18
N HIS A 538 5.34 35.14 39.35
CA HIS A 538 4.28 34.27 38.83
C HIS A 538 4.64 33.62 37.47
N ARG A 539 5.77 34.02 36.87
CA ARG A 539 6.26 33.41 35.62
C ARG A 539 6.66 31.96 35.86
N LYS A 540 6.54 31.16 34.82
CA LYS A 540 6.91 29.73 34.81
C LYS A 540 8.06 29.51 33.82
N PRO A 541 8.81 28.44 33.99
CA PRO A 541 9.88 28.10 33.03
C PRO A 541 9.35 27.99 31.60
N VAL A 542 10.12 28.56 30.66
CA VAL A 542 9.90 28.40 29.21
C VAL A 542 10.65 27.17 28.76
N LYS A 543 9.94 26.23 28.17
CA LYS A 543 10.47 24.93 27.76
C LYS A 543 10.02 24.58 26.36
N VAL A 544 10.91 24.15 25.50
CA VAL A 544 10.62 23.67 24.16
C VAL A 544 11.03 22.21 24.07
N LEU A 545 10.10 21.33 23.67
CA LEU A 545 10.37 19.93 23.46
C LEU A 545 10.97 19.69 22.08
N ILE A 546 12.13 19.07 22.03
CA ILE A 546 12.85 18.72 20.78
C ILE A 546 12.89 17.20 20.69
N PRO A 547 12.17 16.57 19.74
CA PRO A 547 12.30 15.15 19.47
C PRO A 547 13.69 14.80 18.95
N VAL A 548 14.23 13.66 19.40
CA VAL A 548 15.51 13.11 19.01
C VAL A 548 15.31 11.77 18.33
N ASN A 549 15.77 11.63 17.10
CA ASN A 549 15.77 10.36 16.38
C ASN A 549 16.85 9.43 17.00
N LEU A 550 16.40 8.40 17.71
CA LEU A 550 17.30 7.46 18.38
C LEU A 550 18.11 6.59 17.41
N ARG A 551 17.71 6.50 16.14
CA ARG A 551 18.48 5.77 15.11
C ARG A 551 19.86 6.37 14.88
N ASN A 552 20.05 7.65 15.18
CA ASN A 552 21.37 8.30 15.12
C ASN A 552 22.30 7.84 16.26
N LEU A 553 21.73 7.37 17.36
CA LEU A 553 22.48 6.90 18.53
C LEU A 553 22.55 5.37 18.61
N PHE A 554 21.52 4.68 18.14
CA PHE A 554 21.37 3.22 18.22
C PHE A 554 21.06 2.66 16.82
N PRO A 555 21.90 1.78 16.26
CA PRO A 555 21.65 1.20 14.94
C PRO A 555 20.29 0.50 14.90
N SER A 556 19.36 1.01 14.10
CA SER A 556 18.02 0.43 13.91
C SER A 556 17.51 0.74 12.52
N ARG A 557 16.90 -0.26 11.88
CA ARG A 557 16.18 -0.13 10.61
C ARG A 557 14.66 -0.06 10.82
N SER A 558 14.19 -0.01 12.07
CA SER A 558 12.76 0.02 12.39
C SER A 558 12.06 1.22 11.74
N LEU A 559 10.92 0.96 11.11
CA LEU A 559 10.03 1.99 10.56
C LEU A 559 8.96 2.43 11.57
N ARG A 560 8.99 1.86 12.78
CA ARG A 560 8.10 2.19 13.89
C ARG A 560 8.64 3.35 14.71
N ASN A 561 7.95 3.75 15.77
CA ASN A 561 8.46 4.81 16.65
C ASN A 561 9.78 4.40 17.31
N PHE A 562 10.82 5.19 17.10
CA PHE A 562 12.09 5.07 17.81
C PHE A 562 12.69 6.47 18.00
N ALA A 563 11.96 7.30 18.76
CA ALA A 563 12.35 8.66 19.11
C ALA A 563 12.23 8.89 20.61
N SER A 564 13.05 9.77 21.15
CA SER A 564 12.98 10.32 22.50
C SER A 564 12.90 11.85 22.40
N TYR A 565 13.08 12.56 23.49
CA TYR A 565 13.05 14.02 23.47
C TYR A 565 14.03 14.62 24.47
N ILE A 566 14.41 15.88 24.21
CA ILE A 566 15.15 16.77 25.10
C ILE A 566 14.29 18.00 25.29
N THR A 567 14.34 18.59 26.50
CA THR A 567 13.54 19.77 26.83
C THR A 567 14.46 20.86 27.37
N PRO A 568 15.10 21.68 26.50
CA PRO A 568 15.79 22.89 26.95
C PRO A 568 14.80 23.80 27.71
N GLU A 569 15.27 24.39 28.82
CA GLU A 569 14.46 25.25 29.64
C GLU A 569 15.22 26.50 30.13
N ILE A 570 14.47 27.58 30.25
CA ILE A 570 14.90 28.78 30.96
C ILE A 570 13.84 29.20 31.97
N ASP A 571 14.29 29.60 33.15
CA ASP A 571 13.41 30.15 34.18
C ASP A 571 13.49 31.68 34.20
N PRO A 572 12.45 32.37 33.68
CA PRO A 572 12.47 33.84 33.59
C PRO A 572 12.46 34.55 34.97
N ARG A 573 12.35 33.81 36.08
CA ARG A 573 12.47 34.35 37.42
C ARG A 573 13.93 34.57 37.83
N MET A 574 14.89 33.99 37.08
CA MET A 574 16.33 34.14 37.35
C MET A 574 16.93 35.36 36.65
N GLY A 575 16.14 36.13 35.93
CA GLY A 575 16.56 37.32 35.18
C GLY A 575 16.41 37.18 33.69
N ASP A 576 16.68 38.26 32.97
CA ASP A 576 16.64 38.30 31.51
C ASP A 576 17.87 37.59 30.92
N CYS A 577 17.70 36.95 29.82
CA CYS A 577 18.71 36.19 29.12
C CYS A 577 18.84 36.74 27.67
N SER A 578 20.05 37.05 27.27
CA SER A 578 20.33 37.44 25.89
C SER A 578 20.14 36.29 24.92
N PHE A 579 19.97 36.60 23.63
CA PHE A 579 19.80 35.55 22.61
C PHE A 579 21.03 34.63 22.51
N SER A 580 22.23 35.16 22.69
CA SER A 580 23.47 34.37 22.68
C SER A 580 23.54 33.41 23.88
N GLU A 581 23.11 33.86 25.06
CA GLU A 581 23.00 32.99 26.25
C GLU A 581 21.96 31.89 26.06
N LEU A 582 20.80 32.20 25.42
CA LEU A 582 19.80 31.19 25.07
C LEU A 582 20.37 30.14 24.12
N CYS A 583 21.09 30.56 23.07
CA CYS A 583 21.76 29.65 22.16
C CYS A 583 22.74 28.74 22.89
N SER A 584 23.58 29.31 23.77
CA SER A 584 24.55 28.56 24.57
C SER A 584 23.86 27.55 25.53
N LEU A 585 22.78 27.96 26.18
CA LEU A 585 21.99 27.11 27.08
C LEU A 585 21.40 25.92 26.33
N VAL A 586 20.75 26.18 25.19
CA VAL A 586 20.17 25.13 24.34
C VAL A 586 21.24 24.16 23.86
N HIS A 587 22.38 24.68 23.39
CA HIS A 587 23.52 23.90 22.90
C HIS A 587 24.07 22.97 24.01
N HIS A 588 24.36 23.51 25.20
CA HIS A 588 24.87 22.70 26.30
C HIS A 588 23.86 21.64 26.77
N LYS A 589 22.56 21.99 26.85
CA LYS A 589 21.50 21.04 27.22
C LYS A 589 21.39 19.90 26.21
N MET A 590 21.42 20.23 24.92
CA MET A 590 21.42 19.25 23.85
C MET A 590 22.65 18.34 23.91
N GLY A 591 23.84 18.90 24.08
CA GLY A 591 25.10 18.14 24.20
C GLY A 591 25.12 17.18 25.38
N LEU A 592 24.64 17.64 26.55
CA LEU A 592 24.57 16.83 27.77
C LEU A 592 23.59 15.67 27.69
N GLU A 593 22.45 15.85 26.99
CA GLU A 593 21.38 14.85 26.97
C GLU A 593 21.37 13.99 25.70
N ASN A 594 21.87 14.50 24.56
CA ASN A 594 21.85 13.79 23.27
C ASN A 594 22.99 12.76 23.16
N ASN A 595 23.04 11.82 24.08
CA ASN A 595 24.02 10.75 24.07
C ASN A 595 23.39 9.39 24.40
N ARG A 596 24.05 8.31 24.03
CA ARG A 596 23.57 6.94 24.23
C ARG A 596 23.20 6.61 25.67
N ARG A 597 24.02 7.03 26.63
CA ARG A 597 23.85 6.71 28.05
C ARG A 597 22.57 7.33 28.61
N THR A 598 22.41 8.64 28.40
CA THR A 598 21.26 9.41 28.91
C THR A 598 19.97 8.98 28.22
N MET A 599 19.97 8.85 26.89
CA MET A 599 18.78 8.42 26.14
C MET A 599 18.36 7.00 26.52
N ARG A 600 19.32 6.06 26.67
CA ARG A 600 19.03 4.71 27.11
C ARG A 600 18.36 4.69 28.50
N ALA A 601 18.86 5.47 29.46
CA ALA A 601 18.28 5.57 30.79
C ALA A 601 16.87 6.18 30.79
N LYS A 602 16.60 7.17 29.91
CA LYS A 602 15.27 7.78 29.75
C LYS A 602 14.23 6.77 29.27
N PHE A 603 14.48 6.01 28.20
CA PHE A 603 13.49 5.06 27.71
C PHE A 603 13.47 3.73 28.50
N ALA A 604 14.57 3.34 29.17
CA ALA A 604 14.58 2.16 30.03
C ALA A 604 13.52 2.22 31.14
N ALA A 605 13.27 3.40 31.70
CA ALA A 605 12.19 3.62 32.68
C ALA A 605 10.80 3.29 32.12
N ASN A 606 10.56 3.56 30.82
CA ASN A 606 9.31 3.21 30.16
C ASN A 606 9.19 1.69 29.95
N VAL A 607 10.26 1.05 29.48
CA VAL A 607 10.29 -0.39 29.25
C VAL A 607 10.17 -1.17 30.56
N ALA A 608 10.84 -0.70 31.63
CA ALA A 608 10.75 -1.31 32.96
C ALA A 608 9.31 -1.30 33.50
N SER A 609 8.57 -0.21 33.32
CA SER A 609 7.17 -0.13 33.75
C SER A 609 6.28 -1.15 33.03
N GLU A 610 6.56 -1.47 31.76
CA GLU A 610 5.82 -2.49 31.01
C GLU A 610 6.07 -3.92 31.45
N ARG A 611 7.26 -4.18 32.02
CA ARG A 611 7.64 -5.50 32.54
C ARG A 611 6.95 -5.82 33.88
N SER A 612 6.32 -4.84 34.52
CA SER A 612 5.58 -5.03 35.77
C SER A 612 4.47 -6.09 35.61
N PRO A 613 4.47 -7.16 36.43
CA PRO A 613 3.44 -8.20 36.41
C PRO A 613 2.02 -7.63 36.61
N ILE A 614 1.88 -6.66 37.52
CA ILE A 614 0.60 -6.00 37.81
C ILE A 614 0.05 -5.31 36.55
N LEU A 615 0.89 -4.56 35.83
CA LEU A 615 0.47 -3.89 34.61
C LEU A 615 0.16 -4.88 33.49
N ARG A 616 0.74 -6.06 33.45
CA ARG A 616 0.46 -7.07 32.43
C ARG A 616 -0.95 -7.63 32.54
N VAL A 617 -1.41 -7.95 33.73
CA VAL A 617 -2.72 -8.58 33.98
C VAL A 617 -3.87 -7.58 34.22
N MET A 618 -3.57 -6.30 34.39
CA MET A 618 -4.58 -5.25 34.58
C MET A 618 -5.45 -5.09 33.33
N PRO A 619 -6.79 -5.09 33.41
CA PRO A 619 -7.68 -4.86 32.28
C PRO A 619 -7.45 -3.51 31.60
N LEU A 620 -7.61 -3.47 30.26
CA LEU A 620 -7.28 -2.30 29.44
C LEU A 620 -8.06 -1.03 29.85
N PHE A 621 -9.30 -1.15 30.31
CA PHE A 621 -10.09 0.02 30.72
C PHE A 621 -9.50 0.70 31.95
N ILE A 622 -8.99 -0.05 32.92
CA ILE A 622 -8.30 0.49 34.11
C ILE A 622 -6.98 1.13 33.70
N LYS A 623 -6.20 0.43 32.86
CA LYS A 623 -4.95 1.01 32.31
C LYS A 623 -5.17 2.34 31.62
N ASN A 624 -6.21 2.45 30.80
CA ASN A 624 -6.52 3.69 30.09
C ASN A 624 -6.79 4.85 31.05
N ILE A 625 -7.50 4.61 32.16
CA ILE A 625 -7.75 5.62 33.17
C ILE A 625 -6.43 6.04 33.84
N ALA A 626 -5.64 5.07 34.30
CA ALA A 626 -4.35 5.33 34.95
C ALA A 626 -3.36 6.03 34.00
N MET A 627 -3.19 5.53 32.78
CA MET A 627 -2.29 6.12 31.77
C MET A 627 -2.72 7.53 31.39
N LYS A 628 -4.03 7.78 31.27
CA LYS A 628 -4.56 9.11 30.98
C LYS A 628 -4.28 10.07 32.16
N ALA A 629 -4.50 9.66 33.40
CA ALA A 629 -4.22 10.48 34.56
C ALA A 629 -2.71 10.82 34.67
N VAL A 630 -1.84 9.86 34.42
CA VAL A 630 -0.38 10.09 34.40
C VAL A 630 -0.01 11.02 33.22
N PHE A 631 -0.58 10.84 32.05
CA PHE A 631 -0.33 11.70 30.90
C PHE A 631 -0.81 13.14 31.15
N ASP A 632 -2.01 13.31 31.71
CA ASP A 632 -2.58 14.61 32.03
C ASP A 632 -1.80 15.34 33.14
N ALA A 633 -1.23 14.60 34.09
CA ALA A 633 -0.47 15.15 35.22
C ALA A 633 1.00 15.44 34.89
N VAL A 634 1.63 14.56 34.09
CA VAL A 634 3.10 14.59 33.89
C VAL A 634 3.46 14.82 32.43
N GLY A 635 2.69 14.33 31.47
CA GLY A 635 3.07 14.35 30.05
C GLY A 635 2.94 15.71 29.39
N GLU A 636 1.77 16.36 29.51
CA GLU A 636 1.45 17.61 28.84
C GLU A 636 1.94 18.88 29.55
N CYS A 637 2.38 18.75 30.80
CA CYS A 637 2.84 19.89 31.58
C CYS A 637 4.32 20.23 31.38
N LYS A 638 5.04 19.44 30.59
CA LYS A 638 6.51 19.48 30.52
C LYS A 638 7.05 20.50 29.51
N SER A 639 6.26 20.94 28.55
CA SER A 639 6.73 21.86 27.52
C SER A 639 5.66 22.88 27.13
N CYS A 640 6.09 24.03 26.62
CA CYS A 640 5.23 25.04 26.05
C CYS A 640 4.71 24.62 24.68
N LEU A 641 5.56 23.98 23.88
CA LEU A 641 5.28 23.42 22.56
C LEU A 641 6.35 22.40 22.18
N CYS A 642 6.11 21.68 21.08
CA CYS A 642 7.08 20.81 20.42
C CYS A 642 7.64 21.50 19.16
N LEU A 643 8.97 21.46 18.99
CA LEU A 643 9.68 21.88 17.78
C LEU A 643 10.37 20.65 17.21
N SER A 644 9.82 20.10 16.13
CA SER A 644 10.31 18.88 15.50
C SER A 644 10.94 19.18 14.16
N ASN A 645 12.21 18.85 13.98
CA ASN A 645 12.96 19.08 12.74
C ASN A 645 13.32 17.74 12.08
N LEU A 646 12.75 17.47 10.91
CA LEU A 646 13.09 16.29 10.09
C LEU A 646 14.42 16.42 9.36
N GLY A 647 15.00 17.64 9.31
CA GLY A 647 16.22 17.90 8.56
C GLY A 647 15.99 18.03 7.05
N ARG A 648 17.06 17.80 6.28
CA ARG A 648 17.03 17.86 4.82
C ARG A 648 16.41 16.57 4.26
N VAL A 649 15.41 16.72 3.40
CA VAL A 649 14.84 15.60 2.65
C VAL A 649 15.63 15.44 1.35
N GLU A 650 16.09 14.21 1.13
CA GLU A 650 16.73 13.81 -0.12
C GLU A 650 15.83 12.82 -0.85
N LEU A 651 15.76 12.93 -2.17
CA LEU A 651 15.07 11.98 -3.06
C LEU A 651 16.06 11.47 -4.12
N PRO A 652 15.82 10.29 -4.72
CA PRO A 652 16.51 9.89 -5.94
C PRO A 652 16.46 10.98 -7.00
N GLU A 653 17.54 11.19 -7.73
CA GLU A 653 17.69 12.32 -8.65
C GLU A 653 16.58 12.37 -9.71
N VAL A 654 16.14 11.21 -10.18
CA VAL A 654 15.05 11.08 -11.16
C VAL A 654 13.71 11.61 -10.65
N MET A 655 13.50 11.72 -9.34
CA MET A 655 12.27 12.24 -8.72
C MET A 655 12.31 13.75 -8.48
N VAL A 656 13.49 14.33 -8.31
CA VAL A 656 13.67 15.74 -7.90
C VAL A 656 12.94 16.73 -8.82
N PRO A 657 12.97 16.60 -10.16
CA PRO A 657 12.30 17.54 -11.06
C PRO A 657 10.76 17.58 -10.90
N TYR A 658 10.17 16.54 -10.32
CA TYR A 658 8.72 16.43 -10.17
C TYR A 658 8.18 16.93 -8.82
N VAL A 659 9.07 17.21 -7.85
CA VAL A 659 8.68 17.63 -6.50
C VAL A 659 9.08 19.07 -6.25
N GLN A 660 8.10 19.96 -6.16
CA GLN A 660 8.32 21.40 -5.94
C GLN A 660 8.56 21.71 -4.46
N ARG A 661 7.85 21.04 -3.55
CA ARG A 661 7.88 21.37 -2.12
C ARG A 661 7.55 20.14 -1.28
N MET A 662 8.15 20.09 -0.09
CA MET A 662 7.76 19.16 0.96
C MET A 662 7.48 19.90 2.26
N ASP A 663 6.43 19.48 2.97
CA ASP A 663 6.04 20.05 4.26
C ASP A 663 5.91 18.95 5.31
N PHE A 664 6.27 19.32 6.55
CA PHE A 664 6.11 18.51 7.73
C PHE A 664 5.31 19.28 8.79
N ILE A 665 4.14 18.78 9.15
CA ILE A 665 3.25 19.44 10.09
C ILE A 665 2.95 18.45 11.23
N ILE A 666 3.29 18.83 12.45
CA ILE A 666 2.94 18.06 13.66
C ILE A 666 1.62 18.56 14.24
N GLY A 667 0.89 17.67 14.93
CA GLY A 667 -0.39 18.04 15.52
C GLY A 667 -0.21 18.73 16.86
N VAL A 668 -1.03 19.74 17.16
CA VAL A 668 -1.03 20.42 18.45
C VAL A 668 -1.33 19.46 19.60
N GLN A 669 -0.77 19.70 20.75
CA GLN A 669 -1.04 18.96 21.98
C GLN A 669 -2.35 19.41 22.62
N ALA A 670 -2.92 18.60 23.50
CA ALA A 670 -4.23 18.93 24.07
C ALA A 670 -4.21 20.15 25.02
N ARG A 671 -3.07 20.44 25.65
CA ARG A 671 -2.87 21.60 26.54
C ARG A 671 -1.87 22.64 26.01
N ALA A 672 -1.14 22.31 24.93
CA ALA A 672 -0.29 23.27 24.24
C ALA A 672 -0.90 23.55 22.87
N PRO A 673 -1.49 24.73 22.64
CA PRO A 673 -2.24 25.04 21.44
C PRO A 673 -1.36 25.32 20.22
N HIS A 674 -0.05 25.29 20.35
CA HIS A 674 0.93 25.51 19.28
C HIS A 674 1.91 24.35 19.20
N ASP A 675 2.32 24.02 17.98
CA ASP A 675 3.47 23.15 17.70
C ASP A 675 4.14 23.58 16.39
N CYS A 676 5.40 23.15 16.18
CA CYS A 676 6.20 23.59 15.06
C CYS A 676 6.94 22.42 14.41
N GLY A 677 6.63 22.16 13.13
CA GLY A 677 7.34 21.19 12.29
C GLY A 677 8.31 21.87 11.33
N VAL A 678 9.51 21.36 11.18
CA VAL A 678 10.56 21.93 10.30
C VAL A 678 11.03 20.86 9.33
N VAL A 679 11.18 21.24 8.07
CA VAL A 679 11.75 20.39 7.03
C VAL A 679 12.53 21.24 6.02
N THR A 680 13.63 20.70 5.49
CA THR A 680 14.38 21.35 4.42
C THR A 680 14.17 20.59 3.12
N TRP A 681 13.72 21.30 2.09
CA TRP A 681 13.61 20.78 0.73
C TRP A 681 14.33 21.72 -0.25
N GLY A 682 15.19 21.15 -1.08
CA GLY A 682 16.04 21.96 -1.95
C GLY A 682 16.85 22.98 -1.13
N ASP A 683 16.77 24.24 -1.50
CA ASP A 683 17.47 25.35 -0.82
C ASP A 683 16.60 26.12 0.17
N THR A 684 15.43 25.59 0.53
CA THR A 684 14.49 26.27 1.41
C THR A 684 14.19 25.43 2.65
N VAL A 685 14.23 26.09 3.81
CA VAL A 685 13.73 25.55 5.09
C VAL A 685 12.27 26.00 5.25
N TYR A 686 11.38 25.05 5.39
CA TYR A 686 9.96 25.26 5.67
C TYR A 686 9.70 25.04 7.17
N ILE A 687 9.27 26.09 7.85
CA ILE A 687 8.93 26.10 9.27
C ILE A 687 7.41 26.22 9.37
N ASN A 688 6.76 25.14 9.73
CA ASN A 688 5.31 25.02 9.77
C ASN A 688 4.82 25.17 11.21
N CYS A 689 4.39 26.35 11.59
CA CYS A 689 3.78 26.64 12.88
C CYS A 689 2.26 26.39 12.78
N ILE A 690 1.76 25.46 13.59
CA ILE A 690 0.33 25.13 13.67
C ILE A 690 -0.24 25.55 15.02
N ARG A 691 -1.45 26.12 15.02
CA ARG A 691 -2.16 26.48 16.24
C ARG A 691 -3.64 26.11 16.22
N SER A 692 -4.21 25.92 17.39
CA SER A 692 -5.64 25.62 17.61
C SER A 692 -6.42 26.78 18.25
N ILE A 693 -5.79 27.95 18.36
CA ILE A 693 -6.36 29.19 18.88
C ILE A 693 -6.35 30.28 17.81
N GLN A 694 -7.13 31.34 18.02
CA GLN A 694 -7.29 32.42 17.05
C GLN A 694 -6.08 33.36 17.01
N GLU A 695 -5.45 33.62 18.17
CA GLU A 695 -4.41 34.62 18.32
C GLU A 695 -3.08 34.16 17.69
N PRO A 696 -2.51 34.93 16.71
CA PRO A 696 -1.25 34.59 16.03
C PRO A 696 -0.01 35.19 16.72
N GLU A 697 -0.11 35.54 18.00
CA GLU A 697 0.90 36.31 18.72
C GLU A 697 2.25 35.63 18.79
N LEU A 698 2.26 34.29 18.98
CA LEU A 698 3.49 33.53 19.09
C LEU A 698 4.23 33.49 17.73
N GLU A 699 3.51 33.19 16.67
CA GLU A 699 4.10 33.12 15.31
C GLU A 699 4.63 34.50 14.87
N TYR A 700 3.92 35.57 15.21
CA TYR A 700 4.35 36.93 14.93
C TYR A 700 5.64 37.29 15.70
N ARG A 701 5.74 36.93 16.99
CA ARG A 701 6.95 37.17 17.78
C ARG A 701 8.11 36.33 17.29
N PHE A 702 7.86 35.07 16.96
CA PHE A 702 8.86 34.18 16.39
C PHE A 702 9.40 34.72 15.06
N TYR A 703 8.51 35.17 14.17
CA TYR A 703 8.89 35.88 12.94
C TYR A 703 9.77 37.10 13.24
N ARG A 704 9.39 37.93 14.22
CA ARG A 704 10.18 39.12 14.61
C ARG A 704 11.57 38.77 15.12
N VAL A 705 11.71 37.68 15.90
CA VAL A 705 13.03 37.20 16.34
C VAL A 705 13.87 36.82 15.14
N LEU A 706 13.34 36.01 14.22
CA LEU A 706 14.06 35.60 13.02
C LEU A 706 14.46 36.79 12.14
N HIS A 707 13.58 37.79 12.02
CA HIS A 707 13.84 39.01 11.27
C HIS A 707 14.95 39.87 11.93
N ARG A 708 14.96 39.99 13.26
CA ARG A 708 16.06 40.66 14.03
C ARG A 708 17.44 39.99 13.82
N LEU A 709 17.45 38.68 13.53
CA LEU A 709 18.66 37.93 13.17
C LEU A 709 19.09 38.14 11.70
N GLY A 710 18.44 39.05 10.96
CA GLY A 710 18.75 39.34 9.57
C GLY A 710 18.32 38.26 8.57
N LEU A 711 17.45 37.34 8.95
CA LEU A 711 16.99 36.27 8.09
C LEU A 711 15.87 36.76 7.16
N PRO A 712 15.96 36.50 5.84
CA PRO A 712 14.87 36.78 4.90
C PRO A 712 13.77 35.71 5.04
N VAL A 713 12.65 36.07 5.64
CA VAL A 713 11.52 35.18 5.92
C VAL A 713 10.34 35.49 5.00
N LYS A 714 9.94 34.56 4.14
CA LYS A 714 8.65 34.59 3.46
C LYS A 714 7.61 33.87 4.32
N VAL A 715 6.37 34.39 4.36
CA VAL A 715 5.30 33.84 5.19
C VAL A 715 4.08 33.50 4.32
N GLU A 716 3.53 32.32 4.52
CA GLU A 716 2.25 31.87 3.98
C GLU A 716 1.33 31.48 5.14
N SER A 717 0.03 31.68 5.00
CA SER A 717 -0.96 31.31 6.02
C SER A 717 -2.25 30.82 5.39
N ASN A 718 -2.92 29.89 6.08
CA ASN A 718 -4.28 29.48 5.79
C ASN A 718 -5.30 30.20 6.69
N GLN A 719 -4.90 31.22 7.41
CA GLN A 719 -5.78 32.01 8.28
C GLN A 719 -6.89 32.64 7.45
N ARG A 720 -8.13 32.54 7.96
CA ARG A 720 -9.33 33.11 7.34
C ARG A 720 -9.52 34.56 7.69
#